data_611dfc1fa712ef345f6c258d02c19d4e
#
_entry.id   611dfc1fa712ef345f6c258d02c19d4e
#
_cell.length_a   1.000
_cell.length_b   1.000
_cell.length_c   1.000
_cell.angle_alpha   90.00
_cell.angle_beta   90.00
_cell.angle_gamma   90.00
#
_symmetry.space_group_name_H-M   'P 1'
#
loop_
_entity.id
_entity.type
_entity.pdbx_description
1 polymer ?
#
loop_
_entity_poly.entity_id
_entity_poly.type
_entity_poly.pdbx_seq_one_letter_code
_entity_poly.pdbx_strand_id
1 'polypeptide(L)'
;MEDSVTKLNDSYRSYGIPFRVDIEGLRAVAVIFVVVYHAGLPFLPGGLNGVDIFFVISGYLITSLLSREGDVSGGIDLARFYARRARRLLPAATVVVLAVCLTEAILVSPLVQYRVLKDAAATMLYSSNIYFSHAKRSYFFPGVPPSPLIHTWSLGVEEQFYIVWPIILLIFIRLRASVTVRVWSLSLLTLGSFAVFIWLIGFSETEAFFQAPARAWEFGAGGLASFVPIPWLKRNKILCKWAGIAGLLALILSAAFCTTSVKFPASLAVITVVASVTVLVAGAGASNSPTTDLLKLPPFQYLGRISYSLYLWHWPVISIAKAALSNESLTLDAACVVGSILLAALTYAVLEKPIRNNMALRSRSRASLAIAALSTTICMTGFAAWRAVLFHSDQFRKFEKVIEDVPSLYALGCGTHDIPSMCSFGETSKPIMTVVLYGDSHAAQWFRPLKEIAEAQHWKLVTMIKVGCSPMRIESDRRENPRENNICDLWRKLSLAKIQELHPDMIILSSSSRYPPPGNPTGLISLLEWEQKSRETFVMLAGSGNSLRFIRDTPHFDYNVPSCLAQQEWNGHAQCGPSFRSKALDYDIYDAEVRAGARIANFKFIDMSDAIFDGDKLEPQKNGVVLFMDGDHLTQTFAGSLAGALQKQLTGASD
;
A
#
# COMPACT_ATOMS: atom_id res chain seq x y z
N MET A 1 -15.38 33.52 -22.17
CA MET A 1 -15.28 32.05 -21.96
C MET A 1 -14.72 31.30 -23.18
N GLU A 2 -14.94 31.80 -24.39
CA GLU A 2 -14.43 31.23 -25.65
C GLU A 2 -12.91 31.37 -25.85
N ASP A 3 -12.29 32.45 -25.39
CA ASP A 3 -10.84 32.69 -25.53
C ASP A 3 -9.93 31.73 -24.78
N SER A 4 -10.42 31.06 -23.71
CA SER A 4 -9.64 30.12 -22.92
C SER A 4 -9.59 28.71 -23.54
N VAL A 5 -10.60 28.32 -24.29
CA VAL A 5 -10.69 27.05 -25.03
C VAL A 5 -9.80 27.07 -26.28
N THR A 6 -9.66 28.24 -26.89
CA THR A 6 -8.88 28.43 -28.14
C THR A 6 -7.36 28.30 -27.92
N LYS A 7 -6.82 28.68 -26.75
CA LYS A 7 -5.37 28.65 -26.47
C LYS A 7 -4.81 27.33 -25.99
N LEU A 8 -5.66 26.39 -25.49
CA LEU A 8 -5.27 25.04 -25.13
C LEU A 8 -4.89 24.14 -26.33
N ASN A 9 -5.21 24.60 -27.50
CA ASN A 9 -5.32 23.79 -28.71
C ASN A 9 -4.08 23.76 -29.63
N ASP A 10 -3.02 24.53 -29.36
CA ASP A 10 -1.99 24.77 -30.39
C ASP A 10 -1.12 23.55 -30.71
N SER A 11 -0.85 22.66 -29.76
CA SER A 11 -0.07 21.43 -30.03
C SER A 11 -0.88 20.39 -30.81
N TYR A 12 -2.16 20.24 -30.46
CA TYR A 12 -3.07 19.35 -31.18
C TYR A 12 -3.47 19.95 -32.55
N ARG A 13 -3.62 21.28 -32.64
CA ARG A 13 -3.92 21.98 -33.89
C ARG A 13 -2.75 21.99 -34.87
N SER A 14 -1.49 22.03 -34.40
CA SER A 14 -0.33 22.02 -35.29
C SER A 14 -0.19 20.74 -36.10
N TYR A 15 -0.70 19.60 -35.55
CA TYR A 15 -0.74 18.33 -36.26
C TYR A 15 -2.15 17.93 -36.68
N GLY A 16 -3.14 18.84 -36.62
CA GLY A 16 -4.52 18.64 -37.07
C GLY A 16 -5.32 17.62 -36.25
N ILE A 17 -4.99 17.43 -34.96
CA ILE A 17 -5.75 16.58 -34.04
C ILE A 17 -6.85 17.46 -33.41
N PRO A 18 -8.14 17.15 -33.60
CA PRO A 18 -9.21 17.90 -32.95
C PRO A 18 -9.22 17.67 -31.44
N PHE A 19 -9.54 18.71 -30.68
CA PHE A 19 -9.75 18.56 -29.24
C PHE A 19 -10.98 17.68 -28.97
N ARG A 20 -10.83 16.70 -28.11
CA ARG A 20 -11.83 15.70 -27.73
C ARG A 20 -12.44 16.06 -26.36
N VAL A 21 -13.60 16.73 -26.39
CA VAL A 21 -14.34 17.15 -25.17
C VAL A 21 -14.87 15.95 -24.36
N ASP A 22 -15.16 14.85 -25.03
CA ASP A 22 -15.58 13.59 -24.40
C ASP A 22 -14.45 12.95 -23.58
N ILE A 23 -13.19 13.07 -24.02
CA ILE A 23 -12.03 12.61 -23.24
C ILE A 23 -11.86 13.45 -21.96
N GLU A 24 -12.06 14.77 -22.05
CA GLU A 24 -12.03 15.62 -20.85
C GLU A 24 -13.12 15.23 -19.86
N GLY A 25 -14.34 14.92 -20.34
CA GLY A 25 -15.43 14.41 -19.50
C GLY A 25 -15.14 13.02 -18.92
N LEU A 26 -14.50 12.13 -19.67
CA LEU A 26 -14.10 10.81 -19.17
C LEU A 26 -13.04 10.90 -18.06
N ARG A 27 -12.12 11.88 -18.14
CA ARG A 27 -11.18 12.19 -17.05
C ARG A 27 -11.89 12.64 -15.78
N ALA A 28 -13.02 13.38 -15.92
CA ALA A 28 -13.85 13.74 -14.77
C ALA A 28 -14.47 12.51 -14.13
N VAL A 29 -15.02 11.57 -14.91
CA VAL A 29 -15.55 10.29 -14.40
C VAL A 29 -14.46 9.54 -13.65
N ALA A 30 -13.27 9.43 -14.21
CA ALA A 30 -12.14 8.73 -13.62
C ALA A 30 -11.73 9.33 -12.25
N VAL A 31 -11.59 10.66 -12.16
CA VAL A 31 -11.20 11.30 -10.90
C VAL A 31 -12.32 11.26 -9.85
N ILE A 32 -13.58 11.34 -10.25
CA ILE A 32 -14.72 11.18 -9.35
C ILE A 32 -14.71 9.78 -8.71
N PHE A 33 -14.48 8.73 -9.50
CA PHE A 33 -14.40 7.36 -9.00
C PHE A 33 -13.33 7.23 -7.91
N VAL A 34 -12.12 7.71 -8.20
CA VAL A 34 -10.99 7.66 -7.25
C VAL A 34 -11.28 8.45 -5.98
N VAL A 35 -11.79 9.68 -6.10
CA VAL A 35 -12.05 10.56 -4.94
C VAL A 35 -13.14 9.99 -4.05
N VAL A 36 -14.24 9.50 -4.63
CA VAL A 36 -15.37 8.89 -3.89
C VAL A 36 -14.93 7.63 -3.16
N TYR A 37 -14.14 6.78 -3.82
CA TYR A 37 -13.58 5.57 -3.22
C TYR A 37 -12.69 5.91 -2.00
N HIS A 38 -11.72 6.81 -2.17
CA HIS A 38 -10.79 7.16 -1.11
C HIS A 38 -11.44 7.95 0.05
N ALA A 39 -12.53 8.64 -0.22
CA ALA A 39 -13.33 9.27 0.82
C ALA A 39 -14.10 8.23 1.68
N GLY A 40 -14.16 6.96 1.27
CA GLY A 40 -14.90 5.92 1.99
C GLY A 40 -16.42 6.00 1.76
N LEU A 41 -16.86 6.72 0.72
CA LEU A 41 -18.28 6.85 0.42
C LEU A 41 -18.82 5.52 -0.18
N PRO A 42 -19.96 5.01 0.29
CA PRO A 42 -20.43 3.64 -0.01
C PRO A 42 -20.93 3.44 -1.45
N PHE A 43 -20.99 4.51 -2.25
CA PHE A 43 -21.63 4.46 -3.58
C PHE A 43 -20.76 3.84 -4.66
N LEU A 44 -19.42 3.86 -4.51
CA LEU A 44 -18.46 3.40 -5.52
C LEU A 44 -17.33 2.58 -4.89
N PRO A 45 -17.62 1.40 -4.33
CA PRO A 45 -16.62 0.57 -3.68
C PRO A 45 -15.52 0.05 -4.63
N GLY A 46 -15.79 0.02 -5.93
CA GLY A 46 -14.79 -0.30 -6.97
C GLY A 46 -14.14 0.94 -7.61
N GLY A 47 -14.28 2.14 -7.01
CA GLY A 47 -13.83 3.39 -7.63
C GLY A 47 -12.32 3.53 -7.82
N LEU A 48 -11.52 2.65 -7.20
CA LEU A 48 -10.07 2.58 -7.45
C LEU A 48 -9.73 2.36 -8.94
N ASN A 49 -10.63 1.70 -9.70
CA ASN A 49 -10.49 1.48 -11.15
C ASN A 49 -10.51 2.77 -11.99
N GLY A 50 -10.80 3.93 -11.40
CA GLY A 50 -10.62 5.22 -12.06
C GLY A 50 -9.18 5.46 -12.51
N VAL A 51 -8.18 4.85 -11.85
CA VAL A 51 -6.77 4.90 -12.28
C VAL A 51 -6.58 4.19 -13.62
N ASP A 52 -7.22 3.03 -13.82
CA ASP A 52 -7.13 2.25 -15.07
C ASP A 52 -7.72 3.05 -16.25
N ILE A 53 -8.79 3.82 -16.01
CA ILE A 53 -9.35 4.75 -17.00
C ILE A 53 -8.31 5.80 -17.41
N PHE A 54 -7.57 6.37 -16.45
CA PHE A 54 -6.51 7.32 -16.74
C PHE A 54 -5.38 6.70 -17.57
N PHE A 55 -4.97 5.48 -17.28
CA PHE A 55 -3.93 4.78 -18.03
C PHE A 55 -4.35 4.54 -19.48
N VAL A 56 -5.59 4.11 -19.72
CA VAL A 56 -6.14 3.93 -21.07
C VAL A 56 -6.19 5.27 -21.82
N ILE A 57 -6.68 6.34 -21.18
CA ILE A 57 -6.72 7.69 -21.78
C ILE A 57 -5.31 8.16 -22.15
N SER A 58 -4.34 7.97 -21.26
CA SER A 58 -2.95 8.38 -21.46
C SER A 58 -2.31 7.62 -22.63
N GLY A 59 -2.51 6.30 -22.70
CA GLY A 59 -2.08 5.49 -23.84
C GLY A 59 -2.66 5.97 -25.18
N TYR A 60 -3.97 6.21 -25.21
CA TYR A 60 -4.67 6.72 -26.40
C TYR A 60 -4.12 8.08 -26.87
N LEU A 61 -4.04 9.05 -25.95
CA LEU A 61 -3.64 10.41 -26.31
C LEU A 61 -2.19 10.50 -26.75
N ILE A 62 -1.28 9.82 -26.06
CA ILE A 62 0.15 9.88 -26.37
C ILE A 62 0.45 9.15 -27.66
N THR A 63 -0.14 7.99 -27.88
CA THR A 63 0.04 7.22 -29.13
C THR A 63 -0.52 8.01 -30.31
N SER A 64 -1.72 8.59 -30.19
CA SER A 64 -2.32 9.42 -31.24
C SER A 64 -1.43 10.62 -31.59
N LEU A 65 -0.92 11.33 -30.56
CA LEU A 65 -0.12 12.53 -30.76
C LEU A 65 1.22 12.20 -31.43
N LEU A 66 1.95 11.24 -30.89
CA LEU A 66 3.32 10.95 -31.33
C LEU A 66 3.35 10.19 -32.67
N SER A 67 2.38 9.29 -32.93
CA SER A 67 2.27 8.65 -34.24
C SER A 67 2.01 9.67 -35.33
N ARG A 68 1.10 10.62 -35.10
CA ARG A 68 0.79 11.67 -36.07
C ARG A 68 1.94 12.67 -36.26
N GLU A 69 2.63 13.05 -35.16
CA GLU A 69 3.85 13.85 -35.25
C GLU A 69 4.88 13.16 -36.13
N GLY A 70 5.13 11.86 -35.87
CA GLY A 70 6.09 11.08 -36.63
C GLY A 70 5.72 10.90 -38.10
N ASP A 71 4.44 10.66 -38.39
CA ASP A 71 3.96 10.48 -39.78
C ASP A 71 4.03 11.77 -40.59
N VAL A 72 3.87 12.96 -39.95
CA VAL A 72 3.94 14.28 -40.61
C VAL A 72 5.37 14.80 -40.72
N SER A 73 6.17 14.70 -39.64
CA SER A 73 7.51 15.30 -39.56
C SER A 73 8.67 14.33 -39.81
N GLY A 74 8.39 13.03 -39.93
CA GLY A 74 9.42 11.99 -40.07
C GLY A 74 10.19 11.69 -38.78
N GLY A 75 9.79 12.26 -37.63
CA GLY A 75 10.45 12.06 -36.34
C GLY A 75 9.59 12.53 -35.17
N ILE A 76 10.08 12.33 -33.94
CA ILE A 76 9.46 12.82 -32.71
C ILE A 76 10.46 13.73 -32.01
N ASP A 77 10.03 14.95 -31.65
CA ASP A 77 10.82 15.87 -30.81
C ASP A 77 10.63 15.51 -29.33
N LEU A 78 11.48 14.59 -28.83
CA LEU A 78 11.44 14.13 -27.44
C LEU A 78 11.67 15.28 -26.45
N ALA A 79 12.56 16.23 -26.74
CA ALA A 79 12.81 17.37 -25.85
C ALA A 79 11.57 18.23 -25.68
N ARG A 80 10.88 18.51 -26.78
CA ARG A 80 9.60 19.24 -26.77
C ARG A 80 8.50 18.46 -26.07
N PHE A 81 8.46 17.15 -26.26
CA PHE A 81 7.50 16.27 -25.60
C PHE A 81 7.69 16.32 -24.07
N TYR A 82 8.89 16.03 -23.55
CA TYR A 82 9.15 16.04 -22.12
C TYR A 82 9.02 17.43 -21.49
N ALA A 83 9.41 18.48 -22.19
CA ALA A 83 9.21 19.85 -21.71
C ALA A 83 7.72 20.22 -21.53
N ARG A 84 6.84 19.74 -22.42
CA ARG A 84 5.38 19.91 -22.26
C ARG A 84 4.86 19.18 -21.02
N ARG A 85 5.34 17.95 -20.78
CA ARG A 85 4.95 17.14 -19.61
C ARG A 85 5.45 17.80 -18.32
N ALA A 86 6.73 18.16 -18.25
CA ALA A 86 7.32 18.81 -17.10
C ALA A 86 6.55 20.08 -16.67
N ARG A 87 6.22 20.97 -17.62
CA ARG A 87 5.42 22.17 -17.33
C ARG A 87 4.00 21.87 -16.86
N ARG A 88 3.43 20.73 -17.24
CA ARG A 88 2.08 20.33 -16.86
C ARG A 88 2.02 19.68 -15.48
N LEU A 89 2.98 18.82 -15.16
CA LEU A 89 2.87 17.90 -14.02
C LEU A 89 3.69 18.36 -12.82
N LEU A 90 4.95 18.74 -13.04
CA LEU A 90 5.89 19.00 -11.97
C LEU A 90 5.49 20.15 -11.03
N PRO A 91 4.98 21.30 -11.50
CA PRO A 91 4.66 22.42 -10.60
C PRO A 91 3.60 22.06 -9.55
N ALA A 92 2.51 21.40 -9.95
CA ALA A 92 1.46 20.99 -9.04
C ALA A 92 1.94 19.88 -8.10
N ALA A 93 2.66 18.87 -8.62
CA ALA A 93 3.25 17.81 -7.80
C ALA A 93 4.19 18.39 -6.74
N THR A 94 5.08 19.32 -7.11
CA THR A 94 6.00 19.95 -6.16
C THR A 94 5.26 20.67 -5.04
N VAL A 95 4.22 21.44 -5.34
CA VAL A 95 3.45 22.19 -4.33
C VAL A 95 2.72 21.22 -3.38
N VAL A 96 2.09 20.17 -3.92
CA VAL A 96 1.39 19.19 -3.09
C VAL A 96 2.37 18.44 -2.19
N VAL A 97 3.48 17.95 -2.72
CA VAL A 97 4.50 17.23 -1.94
C VAL A 97 5.08 18.12 -0.84
N LEU A 98 5.42 19.37 -1.13
CA LEU A 98 5.91 20.31 -0.13
C LEU A 98 4.84 20.63 0.93
N ALA A 99 3.59 20.84 0.52
CA ALA A 99 2.49 21.08 1.46
C ALA A 99 2.29 19.88 2.40
N VAL A 100 2.33 18.65 1.87
CA VAL A 100 2.27 17.44 2.69
C VAL A 100 3.44 17.38 3.67
N CYS A 101 4.68 17.57 3.21
CA CYS A 101 5.85 17.55 4.08
C CYS A 101 5.78 18.60 5.19
N LEU A 102 5.32 19.82 4.88
CA LEU A 102 5.17 20.92 5.86
C LEU A 102 4.05 20.62 6.87
N THR A 103 2.92 20.09 6.40
CA THR A 103 1.80 19.72 7.28
C THR A 103 2.21 18.59 8.23
N GLU A 104 2.87 17.57 7.70
CA GLU A 104 3.37 16.45 8.50
C GLU A 104 4.47 16.88 9.48
N ALA A 105 5.28 17.89 9.15
CA ALA A 105 6.27 18.45 10.08
C ALA A 105 5.64 19.04 11.35
N ILE A 106 4.41 19.52 11.24
CA ILE A 106 3.66 20.10 12.35
C ILE A 106 2.87 19.02 13.11
N LEU A 107 2.25 18.09 12.36
CA LEU A 107 1.27 17.17 12.93
C LEU A 107 1.87 15.88 13.49
N VAL A 108 2.98 15.37 12.92
CA VAL A 108 3.47 14.04 13.26
C VAL A 108 4.88 14.02 13.84
N SER A 109 5.22 12.92 14.49
CA SER A 109 6.53 12.73 15.14
C SER A 109 7.70 12.73 14.12
N PRO A 110 8.93 13.05 14.57
CA PRO A 110 10.14 12.95 13.75
C PRO A 110 10.32 11.60 13.05
N LEU A 111 9.88 10.51 13.67
CA LEU A 111 9.89 9.16 13.09
C LEU A 111 9.02 9.04 11.83
N VAL A 112 7.81 9.61 11.91
CA VAL A 112 6.87 9.59 10.77
C VAL A 112 7.34 10.58 9.71
N GLN A 113 7.76 11.79 10.08
CA GLN A 113 8.35 12.78 9.15
C GLN A 113 9.49 12.17 8.34
N TYR A 114 10.41 11.45 8.97
CA TYR A 114 11.54 10.79 8.30
C TYR A 114 11.09 9.80 7.22
N ARG A 115 9.97 9.09 7.45
CA ARG A 115 9.35 8.20 6.46
C ARG A 115 8.68 8.97 5.33
N VAL A 116 7.89 9.99 5.65
CA VAL A 116 7.19 10.84 4.66
C VAL A 116 8.18 11.53 3.72
N LEU A 117 9.36 11.95 4.20
CA LEU A 117 10.40 12.52 3.35
C LEU A 117 11.02 11.52 2.36
N LYS A 118 11.06 10.21 2.70
CA LYS A 118 11.42 9.16 1.73
C LYS A 118 10.33 8.99 0.68
N ASP A 119 9.07 9.00 1.10
CA ASP A 119 7.91 8.90 0.22
C ASP A 119 7.86 10.11 -0.74
N ALA A 120 8.14 11.31 -0.23
CA ALA A 120 8.24 12.54 -1.01
C ALA A 120 9.37 12.50 -2.05
N ALA A 121 10.53 12.00 -1.66
CA ALA A 121 11.66 11.80 -2.57
C ALA A 121 11.32 10.83 -3.70
N ALA A 122 10.72 9.68 -3.37
CA ALA A 122 10.28 8.69 -4.36
C ALA A 122 9.21 9.27 -5.30
N THR A 123 8.30 10.11 -4.77
CA THR A 123 7.26 10.81 -5.54
C THR A 123 7.88 11.81 -6.53
N MET A 124 8.81 12.64 -6.08
CA MET A 124 9.46 13.65 -6.94
C MET A 124 10.34 13.02 -8.04
N LEU A 125 10.82 11.80 -7.82
CA LEU A 125 11.58 11.00 -8.80
C LEU A 125 10.70 10.10 -9.66
N TYR A 126 9.36 10.15 -9.51
CA TYR A 126 8.43 9.26 -10.21
C TYR A 126 8.77 7.77 -10.06
N SER A 127 9.31 7.38 -8.91
CA SER A 127 9.67 6.01 -8.53
C SER A 127 8.86 5.48 -7.34
N SER A 128 7.79 6.19 -6.97
CA SER A 128 6.96 5.87 -5.81
C SER A 128 6.30 4.49 -5.89
N ASN A 129 5.92 4.03 -7.08
CA ASN A 129 5.40 2.69 -7.30
C ASN A 129 6.43 1.60 -6.94
N ILE A 130 7.67 1.74 -7.36
CA ILE A 130 8.76 0.81 -7.03
C ILE A 130 9.04 0.86 -5.53
N TYR A 131 9.13 2.06 -4.98
CA TYR A 131 9.41 2.26 -3.56
C TYR A 131 8.31 1.67 -2.66
N PHE A 132 7.03 1.92 -2.93
CA PHE A 132 5.93 1.40 -2.13
C PHE A 132 5.76 -0.11 -2.25
N SER A 133 6.02 -0.68 -3.41
CA SER A 133 6.04 -2.13 -3.61
C SER A 133 7.08 -2.81 -2.71
N HIS A 134 8.33 -2.32 -2.69
CA HIS A 134 9.41 -2.87 -1.87
C HIS A 134 9.22 -2.58 -0.37
N ALA A 135 8.71 -1.42 -0.02
CA ALA A 135 8.46 -1.06 1.37
C ALA A 135 7.27 -1.81 2.00
N LYS A 136 6.60 -2.68 1.23
CA LYS A 136 5.36 -3.40 1.61
C LYS A 136 4.32 -2.45 2.20
N ARG A 137 4.27 -1.21 1.70
CA ARG A 137 3.32 -0.18 2.10
C ARG A 137 2.20 -0.14 1.08
N SER A 138 1.20 -0.95 1.31
CA SER A 138 -0.01 -1.00 0.50
C SER A 138 -1.16 -0.33 1.24
N TYR A 139 -2.19 0.08 0.52
CA TYR A 139 -3.49 0.47 1.10
C TYR A 139 -4.11 -0.66 1.93
N PHE A 140 -3.62 -1.88 1.75
CA PHE A 140 -4.19 -3.12 2.23
C PHE A 140 -3.46 -3.69 3.45
N PHE A 141 -2.38 -3.05 3.96
CA PHE A 141 -1.69 -3.51 5.17
C PHE A 141 -2.40 -3.00 6.43
N PRO A 142 -3.04 -3.87 7.21
CA PRO A 142 -3.64 -3.49 8.48
C PRO A 142 -2.57 -3.05 9.49
N GLY A 143 -2.89 -2.03 10.29
CA GLY A 143 -2.09 -1.60 11.44
C GLY A 143 -1.02 -0.54 11.17
N VAL A 144 -0.74 -0.17 9.92
CA VAL A 144 0.15 0.97 9.60
C VAL A 144 -0.64 1.99 8.80
N PRO A 145 -0.79 3.23 9.27
CA PRO A 145 -1.45 4.27 8.49
C PRO A 145 -0.79 4.42 7.12
N PRO A 146 -1.57 4.41 6.03
CA PRO A 146 -1.02 4.55 4.69
C PRO A 146 -0.36 5.93 4.53
N SER A 147 0.73 5.99 3.75
CA SER A 147 1.41 7.24 3.44
C SER A 147 0.44 8.25 2.81
N PRO A 148 0.48 9.54 3.21
CA PRO A 148 -0.30 10.58 2.53
C PRO A 148 0.11 10.80 1.08
N LEU A 149 1.20 10.20 0.61
CA LEU A 149 1.68 10.25 -0.77
C LEU A 149 1.52 8.91 -1.51
N ILE A 150 0.91 7.88 -0.92
CA ILE A 150 0.85 6.55 -1.53
C ILE A 150 0.17 6.57 -2.90
N HIS A 151 -0.88 7.37 -3.09
CA HIS A 151 -1.62 7.49 -4.36
C HIS A 151 -0.74 7.89 -5.55
N THR A 152 0.45 8.48 -5.30
CA THR A 152 1.39 8.89 -6.35
C THR A 152 2.07 7.72 -7.06
N TRP A 153 1.84 6.46 -6.60
CA TRP A 153 2.33 5.28 -7.29
C TRP A 153 1.91 5.23 -8.75
N SER A 154 0.66 5.60 -9.04
CA SER A 154 0.12 5.59 -10.40
C SER A 154 0.79 6.62 -11.30
N LEU A 155 1.18 7.77 -10.75
CA LEU A 155 1.98 8.79 -11.47
C LEU A 155 3.38 8.25 -11.78
N GLY A 156 3.98 7.46 -10.87
CA GLY A 156 5.24 6.75 -11.13
C GLY A 156 5.11 5.83 -12.35
N VAL A 157 4.08 4.99 -12.38
CA VAL A 157 3.80 4.09 -13.51
C VAL A 157 3.56 4.89 -14.80
N GLU A 158 2.76 5.95 -14.73
CA GLU A 158 2.43 6.80 -15.90
C GLU A 158 3.68 7.48 -16.50
N GLU A 159 4.55 8.06 -15.66
CA GLU A 159 5.76 8.73 -16.14
C GLU A 159 6.81 7.74 -16.66
N GLN A 160 6.91 6.54 -16.07
CA GLN A 160 7.74 5.46 -16.62
C GLN A 160 7.24 5.02 -18.00
N PHE A 161 5.94 4.91 -18.19
CA PHE A 161 5.35 4.69 -19.52
C PHE A 161 5.72 5.83 -20.48
N TYR A 162 5.68 7.10 -20.05
CA TYR A 162 6.04 8.25 -20.89
C TYR A 162 7.53 8.34 -21.22
N ILE A 163 8.40 7.66 -20.47
CA ILE A 163 9.80 7.53 -20.84
C ILE A 163 9.95 6.49 -21.96
N VAL A 164 9.35 5.32 -21.80
CA VAL A 164 9.57 4.17 -22.69
C VAL A 164 8.76 4.28 -24.00
N TRP A 165 7.50 4.66 -23.92
CA TRP A 165 6.58 4.63 -25.05
C TRP A 165 6.94 5.53 -26.23
N PRO A 166 7.36 6.80 -26.03
CA PRO A 166 7.82 7.66 -27.12
C PRO A 166 9.06 7.12 -27.83
N ILE A 167 9.94 6.43 -27.12
CA ILE A 167 11.14 5.80 -27.69
C ILE A 167 10.73 4.65 -28.60
N ILE A 168 9.80 3.81 -28.18
CA ILE A 168 9.27 2.70 -29.01
C ILE A 168 8.64 3.25 -30.30
N LEU A 169 7.80 4.29 -30.17
CA LEU A 169 7.18 4.92 -31.34
C LEU A 169 8.21 5.59 -32.25
N LEU A 170 9.23 6.24 -31.71
CA LEU A 170 10.33 6.84 -32.48
C LEU A 170 11.11 5.76 -33.26
N ILE A 171 11.35 4.61 -32.67
CA ILE A 171 12.01 3.47 -33.35
C ILE A 171 11.15 3.04 -34.56
N PHE A 172 9.84 2.86 -34.40
CA PHE A 172 8.96 2.47 -35.50
C PHE A 172 8.95 3.51 -36.63
N ILE A 173 8.98 4.80 -36.29
CA ILE A 173 9.03 5.87 -37.27
C ILE A 173 10.37 5.87 -38.01
N ARG A 174 11.48 5.75 -37.31
CA ARG A 174 12.84 5.69 -37.90
C ARG A 174 13.02 4.49 -38.81
N LEU A 175 12.45 3.35 -38.44
CA LEU A 175 12.43 2.13 -39.26
C LEU A 175 11.41 2.19 -40.40
N ARG A 176 10.65 3.30 -40.53
CA ARG A 176 9.56 3.45 -41.51
C ARG A 176 8.55 2.29 -41.46
N ALA A 177 8.30 1.75 -40.26
CA ALA A 177 7.39 0.64 -40.06
C ALA A 177 5.98 1.00 -40.53
N SER A 178 5.35 0.11 -41.31
CA SER A 178 3.96 0.25 -41.74
C SER A 178 3.02 0.30 -40.52
N VAL A 179 1.83 0.86 -40.68
CA VAL A 179 0.81 0.89 -39.61
C VAL A 179 0.51 -0.52 -39.13
N THR A 180 0.45 -1.49 -40.03
CA THR A 180 0.23 -2.91 -39.70
C THR A 180 1.32 -3.45 -38.77
N VAL A 181 2.59 -3.19 -39.07
CA VAL A 181 3.72 -3.62 -38.22
C VAL A 181 3.65 -2.95 -36.86
N ARG A 182 3.36 -1.64 -36.81
CA ARG A 182 3.20 -0.92 -35.53
C ARG A 182 2.09 -1.54 -34.69
N VAL A 183 0.92 -1.79 -35.26
CA VAL A 183 -0.23 -2.38 -34.55
C VAL A 183 0.11 -3.78 -34.04
N TRP A 184 0.69 -4.66 -34.86
CA TRP A 184 1.06 -6.00 -34.41
C TRP A 184 2.12 -5.99 -33.30
N SER A 185 3.16 -5.15 -33.43
CA SER A 185 4.20 -5.03 -32.41
C SER A 185 3.66 -4.48 -31.09
N LEU A 186 2.82 -3.44 -31.16
CA LEU A 186 2.17 -2.90 -29.96
C LEU A 186 1.19 -3.89 -29.34
N SER A 187 0.47 -4.68 -30.15
CA SER A 187 -0.40 -5.74 -29.65
C SER A 187 0.40 -6.81 -28.91
N LEU A 188 1.55 -7.22 -29.46
CA LEU A 188 2.43 -8.18 -28.79
C LEU A 188 2.97 -7.65 -27.46
N LEU A 189 3.42 -6.39 -27.41
CA LEU A 189 3.85 -5.75 -26.18
C LEU A 189 2.74 -5.63 -25.14
N THR A 190 1.53 -5.29 -25.58
CA THR A 190 0.32 -5.21 -24.73
C THR A 190 -0.03 -6.56 -24.15
N LEU A 191 -0.05 -7.62 -24.97
CA LEU A 191 -0.32 -8.99 -24.53
C LEU A 191 0.79 -9.51 -23.62
N GLY A 192 2.05 -9.19 -23.90
CA GLY A 192 3.18 -9.54 -23.04
C GLY A 192 3.06 -8.91 -21.66
N SER A 193 2.73 -7.61 -21.57
CA SER A 193 2.46 -6.92 -20.31
C SER A 193 1.26 -7.53 -19.57
N PHE A 194 0.18 -7.87 -20.28
CA PHE A 194 -0.97 -8.54 -19.69
C PHE A 194 -0.61 -9.93 -19.14
N ALA A 195 0.22 -10.69 -19.85
CA ALA A 195 0.73 -11.97 -19.36
C ALA A 195 1.56 -11.80 -18.08
N VAL A 196 2.41 -10.76 -18.00
CA VAL A 196 3.16 -10.41 -16.79
C VAL A 196 2.21 -10.05 -15.64
N PHE A 197 1.13 -9.30 -15.91
CA PHE A 197 0.10 -8.97 -14.92
C PHE A 197 -0.56 -10.24 -14.34
N ILE A 198 -1.02 -11.15 -15.19
CA ILE A 198 -1.65 -12.40 -14.76
C ILE A 198 -0.66 -13.28 -13.99
N TRP A 199 0.59 -13.34 -14.45
CA TRP A 199 1.64 -14.10 -13.77
C TRP A 199 1.94 -13.53 -12.37
N LEU A 200 2.07 -12.20 -12.23
CA LEU A 200 2.35 -11.54 -10.95
C LEU A 200 1.19 -11.68 -9.96
N ILE A 201 -0.08 -11.65 -10.41
CA ILE A 201 -1.23 -11.90 -9.52
C ILE A 201 -1.10 -13.26 -8.81
N GLY A 202 -0.58 -14.27 -9.49
CA GLY A 202 -0.34 -15.58 -8.88
C GLY A 202 0.81 -15.62 -7.85
N PHE A 203 1.67 -14.58 -7.81
CA PHE A 203 2.82 -14.51 -6.91
C PHE A 203 2.72 -13.42 -5.86
N SER A 204 2.28 -12.23 -6.25
CA SER A 204 2.19 -11.06 -5.38
C SER A 204 1.24 -10.04 -5.98
N GLU A 205 0.06 -9.91 -5.39
CA GLU A 205 -0.93 -8.91 -5.79
C GLU A 205 -0.37 -7.49 -5.67
N THR A 206 0.43 -7.23 -4.63
CA THR A 206 1.11 -5.94 -4.43
C THR A 206 2.03 -5.60 -5.61
N GLU A 207 2.84 -6.55 -6.09
CA GLU A 207 3.67 -6.30 -7.25
C GLU A 207 2.85 -6.14 -8.53
N ALA A 208 1.82 -6.96 -8.74
CA ALA A 208 0.91 -6.82 -9.87
C ALA A 208 0.23 -5.45 -9.89
N PHE A 209 -0.07 -4.89 -8.72
CA PHE A 209 -0.71 -3.59 -8.57
C PHE A 209 0.24 -2.42 -8.84
N PHE A 210 1.46 -2.44 -8.28
CA PHE A 210 2.39 -1.31 -8.31
C PHE A 210 3.37 -1.31 -9.48
N GLN A 211 3.71 -2.47 -10.06
CA GLN A 211 4.79 -2.56 -11.04
C GLN A 211 4.36 -2.11 -12.45
N ALA A 212 5.13 -1.18 -13.04
CA ALA A 212 4.82 -0.65 -14.37
C ALA A 212 4.74 -1.72 -15.49
N PRO A 213 5.59 -2.77 -15.55
CA PRO A 213 5.43 -3.84 -16.54
C PRO A 213 4.12 -4.58 -16.46
N ALA A 214 3.53 -4.72 -15.26
CA ALA A 214 2.24 -5.37 -15.07
C ALA A 214 1.05 -4.48 -15.45
N ARG A 215 1.24 -3.17 -15.51
CA ARG A 215 0.19 -2.17 -15.78
C ARG A 215 0.27 -1.58 -17.19
N ALA A 216 1.37 -1.80 -17.93
CA ALA A 216 1.60 -1.20 -19.25
C ALA A 216 0.58 -1.65 -20.31
N TRP A 217 -0.08 -2.79 -20.14
CA TRP A 217 -1.12 -3.28 -21.04
C TRP A 217 -2.35 -2.36 -21.12
N GLU A 218 -2.66 -1.62 -20.06
CA GLU A 218 -3.77 -0.66 -20.02
C GLU A 218 -3.50 0.54 -20.92
N PHE A 219 -2.28 1.07 -20.86
CA PHE A 219 -1.81 2.10 -21.79
C PHE A 219 -1.72 1.55 -23.22
N GLY A 220 -1.24 0.30 -23.38
CA GLY A 220 -1.16 -0.38 -24.66
C GLY A 220 -2.52 -0.52 -25.31
N ALA A 221 -3.55 -0.93 -24.57
CA ALA A 221 -4.93 -1.03 -25.03
C ALA A 221 -5.47 0.33 -25.51
N GLY A 222 -5.23 1.39 -24.71
CA GLY A 222 -5.55 2.76 -25.12
C GLY A 222 -4.78 3.19 -26.38
N GLY A 223 -3.48 2.87 -26.46
CA GLY A 223 -2.66 3.13 -27.63
C GLY A 223 -3.16 2.45 -28.89
N LEU A 224 -3.51 1.18 -28.82
CA LEU A 224 -4.10 0.41 -29.93
C LEU A 224 -5.44 0.98 -30.38
N ALA A 225 -6.27 1.45 -29.45
CA ALA A 225 -7.52 2.12 -29.77
C ALA A 225 -7.34 3.35 -30.67
N SER A 226 -6.18 4.01 -30.65
CA SER A 226 -5.88 5.18 -31.48
C SER A 226 -5.67 4.87 -32.97
N PHE A 227 -5.43 3.59 -33.31
CA PHE A 227 -5.27 3.14 -34.70
C PHE A 227 -6.58 2.70 -35.37
N VAL A 228 -7.70 2.69 -34.63
CA VAL A 228 -9.01 2.36 -35.21
C VAL A 228 -9.38 3.40 -36.27
N PRO A 229 -9.70 2.99 -37.54
CA PRO A 229 -9.95 3.92 -38.64
C PRO A 229 -11.17 4.81 -38.40
N ILE A 230 -10.97 6.12 -38.31
CA ILE A 230 -12.05 7.10 -38.11
C ILE A 230 -13.15 7.02 -39.21
N PRO A 231 -12.84 6.81 -40.50
CA PRO A 231 -13.87 6.67 -41.54
C PRO A 231 -14.81 5.50 -41.28
N TRP A 232 -14.27 4.37 -40.78
CA TRP A 232 -15.09 3.19 -40.42
C TRP A 232 -16.02 3.51 -39.25
N LEU A 233 -15.52 4.20 -38.22
CA LEU A 233 -16.31 4.60 -37.05
C LEU A 233 -17.45 5.56 -37.47
N LYS A 234 -17.16 6.55 -38.32
CA LYS A 234 -18.15 7.51 -38.79
C LYS A 234 -19.22 6.87 -39.67
N ARG A 235 -18.90 5.77 -40.37
CA ARG A 235 -19.87 4.98 -41.13
C ARG A 235 -20.80 4.19 -40.21
N ASN A 236 -20.33 3.77 -39.06
CA ASN A 236 -21.06 2.93 -38.08
C ASN A 236 -21.56 3.73 -36.87
N LYS A 237 -22.12 4.93 -37.06
CA LYS A 237 -22.53 5.85 -35.97
C LYS A 237 -23.50 5.22 -34.96
N ILE A 238 -24.46 4.36 -35.45
CA ILE A 238 -25.44 3.72 -34.59
C ILE A 238 -24.72 2.73 -33.65
N LEU A 239 -23.80 1.94 -34.16
CA LEU A 239 -22.98 1.02 -33.36
C LEU A 239 -22.16 1.81 -32.34
N CYS A 240 -21.48 2.90 -32.73
CA CYS A 240 -20.71 3.76 -31.84
C CYS A 240 -21.61 4.38 -30.74
N LYS A 241 -22.83 4.80 -31.08
CA LYS A 241 -23.79 5.34 -30.10
C LYS A 241 -24.09 4.34 -28.99
N TRP A 242 -24.48 3.11 -29.36
CA TRP A 242 -24.83 2.08 -28.38
C TRP A 242 -23.60 1.53 -27.65
N ALA A 243 -22.48 1.38 -28.32
CA ALA A 243 -21.21 0.99 -27.70
C ALA A 243 -20.76 2.02 -26.64
N GLY A 244 -20.89 3.33 -26.92
CA GLY A 244 -20.57 4.38 -25.96
C GLY A 244 -21.44 4.32 -24.70
N ILE A 245 -22.75 4.08 -24.85
CA ILE A 245 -23.68 3.92 -23.73
C ILE A 245 -23.30 2.66 -22.92
N ALA A 246 -23.11 1.53 -23.58
CA ALA A 246 -22.76 0.27 -22.93
C ALA A 246 -21.41 0.37 -22.19
N GLY A 247 -20.41 1.01 -22.81
CA GLY A 247 -19.10 1.24 -22.17
C GLY A 247 -19.21 2.12 -20.94
N LEU A 248 -19.94 3.24 -21.00
CA LEU A 248 -20.10 4.12 -19.85
C LEU A 248 -20.89 3.44 -18.72
N LEU A 249 -21.94 2.70 -19.05
CA LEU A 249 -22.69 1.91 -18.07
C LEU A 249 -21.79 0.84 -17.43
N ALA A 250 -20.97 0.15 -18.21
CA ALA A 250 -20.03 -0.85 -17.69
C ALA A 250 -19.03 -0.22 -16.71
N LEU A 251 -18.51 0.99 -16.99
CA LEU A 251 -17.65 1.73 -16.05
C LEU A 251 -18.37 2.06 -14.74
N ILE A 252 -19.59 2.57 -14.81
CA ILE A 252 -20.38 2.92 -13.62
C ILE A 252 -20.72 1.67 -12.81
N LEU A 253 -21.16 0.60 -13.46
CA LEU A 253 -21.52 -0.66 -12.80
C LEU A 253 -20.29 -1.33 -12.17
N SER A 254 -19.14 -1.31 -12.85
CA SER A 254 -17.89 -1.85 -12.29
C SER A 254 -17.46 -1.09 -11.03
N ALA A 255 -17.60 0.24 -11.03
CA ALA A 255 -17.29 1.05 -9.85
C ALA A 255 -18.30 0.89 -8.72
N ALA A 256 -19.58 0.67 -9.02
CA ALA A 256 -20.66 0.58 -8.04
C ALA A 256 -20.78 -0.80 -7.37
N PHE A 257 -20.51 -1.87 -8.10
CA PHE A 257 -20.81 -3.24 -7.65
C PHE A 257 -19.59 -4.14 -7.43
N CYS A 258 -18.43 -3.79 -7.97
CA CYS A 258 -17.23 -4.58 -7.74
C CYS A 258 -16.52 -4.09 -6.48
N THR A 259 -16.57 -4.89 -5.43
CA THR A 259 -15.86 -4.60 -4.18
C THR A 259 -14.40 -5.03 -4.30
N THR A 260 -13.49 -4.18 -3.84
CA THR A 260 -12.05 -4.48 -3.75
C THR A 260 -11.70 -5.15 -2.41
N SER A 261 -12.70 -5.71 -1.73
CA SER A 261 -12.62 -6.07 -0.32
C SER A 261 -11.61 -7.17 0.01
N VAL A 262 -11.03 -7.88 -0.97
CA VAL A 262 -10.10 -9.00 -0.64
C VAL A 262 -8.98 -9.24 -1.63
N LYS A 263 -9.19 -9.01 -2.90
CA LYS A 263 -8.16 -9.25 -3.94
C LYS A 263 -8.36 -8.23 -5.05
N PHE A 264 -7.27 -7.64 -5.54
CA PHE A 264 -7.35 -6.84 -6.76
C PHE A 264 -7.90 -7.74 -7.89
N PRO A 265 -9.19 -7.64 -8.25
CA PRO A 265 -9.75 -8.60 -9.20
C PRO A 265 -9.23 -8.26 -10.59
N ALA A 266 -8.40 -9.15 -11.15
CA ALA A 266 -7.95 -9.03 -12.55
C ALA A 266 -9.11 -8.80 -13.52
N SER A 267 -10.27 -9.41 -13.25
CA SER A 267 -11.50 -9.22 -14.00
C SER A 267 -11.98 -7.77 -13.99
N LEU A 268 -11.87 -7.06 -12.87
CA LEU A 268 -12.29 -5.66 -12.76
C LEU A 268 -11.43 -4.75 -13.65
N ALA A 269 -10.10 -4.91 -13.60
CA ALA A 269 -9.20 -4.17 -14.47
C ALA A 269 -9.50 -4.40 -15.96
N VAL A 270 -9.75 -5.67 -16.36
CA VAL A 270 -10.09 -6.00 -17.75
C VAL A 270 -11.41 -5.34 -18.17
N ILE A 271 -12.46 -5.43 -17.35
CA ILE A 271 -13.76 -4.80 -17.64
C ILE A 271 -13.57 -3.28 -17.79
N THR A 272 -12.85 -2.64 -16.88
CA THR A 272 -12.62 -1.20 -16.89
C THR A 272 -11.84 -0.77 -18.14
N VAL A 273 -10.79 -1.48 -18.50
CA VAL A 273 -9.97 -1.18 -19.69
C VAL A 273 -10.78 -1.35 -20.97
N VAL A 274 -11.52 -2.46 -21.13
CA VAL A 274 -12.37 -2.70 -22.30
C VAL A 274 -13.46 -1.64 -22.40
N ALA A 275 -14.12 -1.32 -21.30
CA ALA A 275 -15.16 -0.29 -21.26
C ALA A 275 -14.59 1.11 -21.60
N SER A 276 -13.40 1.46 -21.07
CA SER A 276 -12.72 2.72 -21.37
C SER A 276 -12.34 2.85 -22.85
N VAL A 277 -11.75 1.80 -23.42
CA VAL A 277 -11.45 1.71 -24.86
C VAL A 277 -12.72 1.89 -25.68
N THR A 278 -13.80 1.22 -25.28
CA THR A 278 -15.10 1.30 -25.98
C THR A 278 -15.64 2.71 -25.98
N VAL A 279 -15.62 3.44 -24.83
CA VAL A 279 -16.06 4.83 -24.75
C VAL A 279 -15.19 5.74 -25.63
N LEU A 280 -13.86 5.57 -25.62
CA LEU A 280 -12.92 6.37 -26.41
C LEU A 280 -13.13 6.20 -27.93
N VAL A 281 -13.28 4.96 -28.37
CA VAL A 281 -13.51 4.61 -29.78
C VAL A 281 -14.90 5.07 -30.23
N ALA A 282 -15.92 4.84 -29.43
CA ALA A 282 -17.29 5.29 -29.69
C ALA A 282 -17.39 6.80 -29.84
N GLY A 283 -16.76 7.55 -28.94
CA GLY A 283 -16.73 9.02 -29.01
C GLY A 283 -16.01 9.58 -30.24
N ALA A 284 -15.03 8.84 -30.79
CA ALA A 284 -14.38 9.21 -32.06
C ALA A 284 -15.31 9.04 -33.28
N GLY A 285 -16.24 8.08 -33.23
CA GLY A 285 -17.20 7.80 -34.32
C GLY A 285 -18.48 8.60 -34.24
N ALA A 286 -18.99 8.85 -33.05
CA ALA A 286 -20.28 9.50 -32.81
C ALA A 286 -20.14 10.70 -31.85
N SER A 287 -19.69 11.84 -32.38
CA SER A 287 -19.50 13.08 -31.61
C SER A 287 -20.79 13.68 -31.02
N ASN A 288 -21.95 13.28 -31.54
CA ASN A 288 -23.29 13.64 -31.06
C ASN A 288 -24.02 12.38 -30.61
N SER A 289 -23.65 11.84 -29.47
CA SER A 289 -24.30 10.69 -28.84
C SER A 289 -24.65 11.03 -27.38
N PRO A 290 -25.62 10.38 -26.77
CA PRO A 290 -25.99 10.62 -25.37
C PRO A 290 -24.80 10.56 -24.42
N THR A 291 -23.88 9.61 -24.62
CA THR A 291 -22.63 9.49 -23.85
C THR A 291 -21.76 10.73 -24.00
N THR A 292 -21.54 11.17 -25.26
CA THR A 292 -20.71 12.34 -25.55
C THR A 292 -21.37 13.62 -25.02
N ASP A 293 -22.72 13.71 -25.13
CA ASP A 293 -23.47 14.88 -24.66
C ASP A 293 -23.45 14.99 -23.13
N LEU A 294 -23.54 13.88 -22.41
CA LEU A 294 -23.34 13.82 -20.97
C LEU A 294 -21.93 14.27 -20.57
N LEU A 295 -20.91 13.73 -21.22
CA LEU A 295 -19.52 14.05 -20.93
C LEU A 295 -19.15 15.50 -21.31
N LYS A 296 -19.91 16.18 -22.17
CA LYS A 296 -19.75 17.61 -22.50
C LYS A 296 -20.34 18.55 -21.47
N LEU A 297 -21.12 18.10 -20.52
CA LEU A 297 -21.74 18.98 -19.53
C LEU A 297 -20.68 19.78 -18.75
N PRO A 298 -20.96 21.04 -18.42
CA PRO A 298 -19.99 21.94 -17.80
C PRO A 298 -19.31 21.41 -16.54
N PRO A 299 -20.00 20.69 -15.62
CA PRO A 299 -19.35 20.10 -14.46
C PRO A 299 -18.26 19.07 -14.83
N PHE A 300 -18.57 18.16 -15.76
CA PHE A 300 -17.58 17.17 -16.22
C PHE A 300 -16.39 17.84 -16.92
N GLN A 301 -16.65 18.86 -17.73
CA GLN A 301 -15.57 19.62 -18.39
C GLN A 301 -14.70 20.38 -17.38
N TYR A 302 -15.28 20.90 -16.31
CA TYR A 302 -14.53 21.57 -15.26
C TYR A 302 -13.69 20.59 -14.44
N LEU A 303 -14.29 19.53 -13.94
CA LEU A 303 -13.59 18.51 -13.18
C LEU A 303 -12.51 17.79 -14.00
N GLY A 304 -12.76 17.51 -15.28
CA GLY A 304 -11.77 16.96 -16.19
C GLY A 304 -10.53 17.85 -16.34
N ARG A 305 -10.74 19.16 -16.44
CA ARG A 305 -9.63 20.14 -16.53
C ARG A 305 -8.76 20.18 -15.28
N ILE A 306 -9.35 20.12 -14.09
CA ILE A 306 -8.63 20.13 -12.81
C ILE A 306 -8.27 18.73 -12.31
N SER A 307 -8.59 17.67 -13.07
CA SER A 307 -8.50 16.27 -12.60
C SER A 307 -7.10 15.88 -12.12
N TYR A 308 -6.03 16.43 -12.71
CA TYR A 308 -4.68 16.17 -12.26
C TYR A 308 -4.39 16.80 -10.89
N SER A 309 -4.68 18.07 -10.70
CA SER A 309 -4.53 18.74 -9.41
C SER A 309 -5.46 18.12 -8.35
N LEU A 310 -6.69 17.70 -8.73
CA LEU A 310 -7.63 17.02 -7.82
C LEU A 310 -7.11 15.64 -7.41
N TYR A 311 -6.52 14.88 -8.35
CA TYR A 311 -5.88 13.62 -8.05
C TYR A 311 -4.70 13.77 -7.09
N LEU A 312 -3.94 14.86 -7.17
CA LEU A 312 -2.83 15.11 -6.25
C LEU A 312 -3.30 15.48 -4.84
N TRP A 313 -4.37 16.27 -4.69
CA TRP A 313 -4.81 16.80 -3.41
C TRP A 313 -5.73 15.87 -2.61
N HIS A 314 -6.57 15.04 -3.29
CA HIS A 314 -7.64 14.32 -2.61
C HIS A 314 -7.14 13.41 -1.49
N TRP A 315 -6.13 12.58 -1.76
CA TRP A 315 -5.63 11.62 -0.80
C TRP A 315 -4.91 12.25 0.40
N PRO A 316 -3.96 13.19 0.21
CA PRO A 316 -3.37 13.90 1.35
C PRO A 316 -4.41 14.59 2.24
N VAL A 317 -5.40 15.26 1.66
CA VAL A 317 -6.45 15.93 2.44
C VAL A 317 -7.26 14.92 3.25
N ILE A 318 -7.68 13.81 2.64
CA ILE A 318 -8.47 12.77 3.31
C ILE A 318 -7.63 12.08 4.40
N SER A 319 -6.42 11.61 4.06
CA SER A 319 -5.60 10.81 4.97
C SER A 319 -5.10 11.62 6.17
N ILE A 320 -4.67 12.86 5.95
CA ILE A 320 -4.19 13.74 7.02
C ILE A 320 -5.35 14.19 7.92
N ALA A 321 -6.50 14.56 7.34
CA ALA A 321 -7.65 14.99 8.12
C ALA A 321 -8.20 13.85 9.00
N LYS A 322 -8.35 12.64 8.46
CA LYS A 322 -8.78 11.46 9.24
C LYS A 322 -7.80 11.14 10.37
N ALA A 323 -6.49 11.16 10.09
CA ALA A 323 -5.47 10.91 11.09
C ALA A 323 -5.44 11.98 12.20
N ALA A 324 -5.57 13.25 11.83
CA ALA A 324 -5.51 14.36 12.79
C ALA A 324 -6.76 14.48 13.68
N LEU A 325 -7.93 14.16 13.14
CA LEU A 325 -9.21 14.31 13.86
C LEU A 325 -9.68 13.00 14.51
N SER A 326 -9.04 11.87 14.23
CA SER A 326 -9.43 10.52 14.71
C SER A 326 -10.93 10.26 14.57
N ASN A 327 -11.54 10.76 13.48
CA ASN A 327 -12.98 10.74 13.24
C ASN A 327 -13.26 10.18 11.85
N GLU A 328 -14.16 9.20 11.78
CA GLU A 328 -14.68 8.62 10.55
C GLU A 328 -16.16 8.96 10.41
N SER A 329 -16.45 10.17 9.95
CA SER A 329 -17.82 10.61 9.71
C SER A 329 -18.04 11.01 8.26
N LEU A 330 -19.24 10.76 7.74
CA LEU A 330 -19.65 11.16 6.39
C LEU A 330 -19.52 12.68 6.16
N THR A 331 -19.70 13.48 7.21
CA THR A 331 -19.52 14.94 7.15
C THR A 331 -18.08 15.33 6.94
N LEU A 332 -17.14 14.64 7.61
CA LEU A 332 -15.71 14.84 7.40
C LEU A 332 -15.30 14.42 6.00
N ASP A 333 -15.78 13.27 5.54
CA ASP A 333 -15.49 12.78 4.18
C ASP A 333 -15.96 13.78 3.11
N ALA A 334 -17.18 14.28 3.23
CA ALA A 334 -17.72 15.30 2.34
C ALA A 334 -16.91 16.62 2.39
N ALA A 335 -16.51 17.06 3.59
CA ALA A 335 -15.68 18.25 3.77
C ALA A 335 -14.29 18.07 3.11
N CYS A 336 -13.66 16.89 3.24
CA CYS A 336 -12.41 16.56 2.58
C CYS A 336 -12.53 16.58 1.06
N VAL A 337 -13.62 16.05 0.49
CA VAL A 337 -13.88 16.10 -0.96
C VAL A 337 -14.00 17.55 -1.43
N VAL A 338 -14.80 18.38 -0.75
CA VAL A 338 -14.95 19.79 -1.09
C VAL A 338 -13.62 20.54 -0.96
N GLY A 339 -12.90 20.34 0.14
CA GLY A 339 -11.57 20.94 0.35
C GLY A 339 -10.57 20.54 -0.74
N SER A 340 -10.58 19.29 -1.15
CA SER A 340 -9.74 18.79 -2.26
C SER A 340 -10.06 19.46 -3.59
N ILE A 341 -11.35 19.67 -3.89
CA ILE A 341 -11.78 20.38 -5.11
C ILE A 341 -11.34 21.85 -5.07
N LEU A 342 -11.47 22.53 -3.93
CA LEU A 342 -11.07 23.92 -3.77
C LEU A 342 -9.55 24.10 -3.93
N LEU A 343 -8.75 23.24 -3.28
CA LEU A 343 -7.28 23.23 -3.41
C LEU A 343 -6.84 22.92 -4.83
N ALA A 344 -7.49 21.97 -5.48
CA ALA A 344 -7.23 21.63 -6.88
C ALA A 344 -7.56 22.79 -7.82
N ALA A 345 -8.71 23.45 -7.63
CA ALA A 345 -9.11 24.60 -8.41
C ALA A 345 -8.12 25.78 -8.26
N LEU A 346 -7.68 26.04 -7.02
CA LEU A 346 -6.67 27.06 -6.72
C LEU A 346 -5.33 26.73 -7.38
N THR A 347 -4.82 25.51 -7.18
CA THR A 347 -3.55 25.05 -7.78
C THR A 347 -3.60 25.12 -9.31
N TYR A 348 -4.71 24.72 -9.91
CA TYR A 348 -4.90 24.84 -11.35
C TYR A 348 -4.89 26.30 -11.83
N ALA A 349 -5.62 27.17 -11.15
CA ALA A 349 -5.77 28.57 -11.57
C ALA A 349 -4.49 29.38 -11.39
N VAL A 350 -3.81 29.20 -10.25
CA VAL A 350 -2.64 30.01 -9.86
C VAL A 350 -1.33 29.46 -10.42
N LEU A 351 -1.22 28.14 -10.57
CA LEU A 351 0.07 27.50 -10.88
C LEU A 351 0.04 26.74 -12.21
N GLU A 352 -0.83 25.73 -12.34
CA GLU A 352 -0.80 24.82 -13.49
C GLU A 352 -1.10 25.56 -14.80
N LYS A 353 -2.19 26.32 -14.86
CA LYS A 353 -2.61 27.04 -16.07
C LYS A 353 -1.61 28.13 -16.48
N PRO A 354 -1.10 29.00 -15.59
CA PRO A 354 -0.11 30.04 -15.96
C PRO A 354 1.21 29.45 -16.47
N ILE A 355 1.79 28.46 -15.76
CA ILE A 355 3.07 27.85 -16.16
C ILE A 355 2.93 27.11 -17.50
N ARG A 356 1.85 26.34 -17.67
CA ARG A 356 1.57 25.60 -18.89
C ARG A 356 1.43 26.54 -20.12
N ASN A 357 0.88 27.73 -19.93
CA ASN A 357 0.61 28.70 -21.00
C ASN A 357 1.72 29.76 -21.16
N ASN A 358 2.76 29.72 -20.35
CA ASN A 358 3.87 30.68 -20.43
C ASN A 358 4.58 30.57 -21.77
N MET A 359 4.53 31.62 -22.56
CA MET A 359 5.09 31.66 -23.94
C MET A 359 6.60 31.49 -23.95
N ALA A 360 7.32 32.10 -22.99
CA ALA A 360 8.78 31.99 -22.90
C ALA A 360 9.24 30.55 -22.61
N LEU A 361 8.49 29.81 -21.75
CA LEU A 361 8.77 28.40 -21.48
C LEU A 361 8.33 27.48 -22.62
N ARG A 362 7.28 27.83 -23.33
CA ARG A 362 6.79 27.04 -24.50
C ARG A 362 7.77 27.08 -25.67
N SER A 363 8.40 28.22 -25.91
CA SER A 363 9.38 28.40 -26.99
C SER A 363 10.76 27.80 -26.69
N ARG A 364 11.09 27.53 -25.39
CA ARG A 364 12.41 27.11 -24.94
C ARG A 364 12.33 25.77 -24.20
N SER A 365 12.24 24.66 -24.95
CA SER A 365 12.11 23.31 -24.35
C SER A 365 13.26 22.96 -23.39
N ARG A 366 14.52 23.27 -23.76
CA ARG A 366 15.70 23.04 -22.92
C ARG A 366 15.64 23.84 -21.61
N ALA A 367 15.22 25.08 -21.64
CA ALA A 367 15.04 25.89 -20.43
C ALA A 367 13.96 25.32 -19.52
N SER A 368 12.84 24.85 -20.07
CA SER A 368 11.78 24.18 -19.30
C SER A 368 12.28 22.93 -18.61
N LEU A 369 13.09 22.12 -19.28
CA LEU A 369 13.69 20.91 -18.70
C LEU A 369 14.74 21.26 -17.64
N ALA A 370 15.56 22.29 -17.87
CA ALA A 370 16.54 22.75 -16.88
C ALA A 370 15.87 23.26 -15.60
N ILE A 371 14.79 24.04 -15.71
CA ILE A 371 14.00 24.50 -14.56
C ILE A 371 13.36 23.32 -13.83
N ALA A 372 12.83 22.35 -14.56
CA ALA A 372 12.27 21.14 -13.98
C ALA A 372 13.33 20.34 -13.20
N ALA A 373 14.49 20.10 -13.79
CA ALA A 373 15.60 19.43 -13.13
C ALA A 373 16.10 20.19 -11.90
N LEU A 374 16.25 21.51 -11.99
CA LEU A 374 16.68 22.35 -10.87
C LEU A 374 15.67 22.31 -9.73
N SER A 375 14.36 22.44 -10.01
CA SER A 375 13.34 22.38 -8.96
C SER A 375 13.30 21.02 -8.26
N THR A 376 13.44 19.92 -9.01
CA THR A 376 13.54 18.57 -8.44
C THR A 376 14.80 18.45 -7.58
N THR A 377 15.94 18.93 -8.05
CA THR A 377 17.21 18.88 -7.29
C THR A 377 17.11 19.67 -5.97
N ILE A 378 16.50 20.85 -6.00
CA ILE A 378 16.26 21.68 -4.80
C ILE A 378 15.39 20.91 -3.79
N CYS A 379 14.29 20.32 -4.25
CA CYS A 379 13.43 19.52 -3.37
C CYS A 379 14.19 18.31 -2.78
N MET A 380 14.92 17.57 -3.59
CA MET A 380 15.70 16.41 -3.15
C MET A 380 16.77 16.80 -2.13
N THR A 381 17.49 17.89 -2.36
CA THR A 381 18.48 18.41 -1.42
C THR A 381 17.82 18.86 -0.11
N GLY A 382 16.66 19.53 -0.20
CA GLY A 382 15.88 19.93 0.96
C GLY A 382 15.40 18.73 1.80
N PHE A 383 14.86 17.70 1.15
CA PHE A 383 14.44 16.47 1.83
C PHE A 383 15.63 15.72 2.47
N ALA A 384 16.75 15.65 1.77
CA ALA A 384 17.97 15.03 2.30
C ALA A 384 18.50 15.80 3.53
N ALA A 385 18.55 17.13 3.44
CA ALA A 385 18.98 17.99 4.56
C ALA A 385 18.04 17.84 5.77
N TRP A 386 16.72 17.89 5.52
CA TRP A 386 15.74 17.72 6.60
C TRP A 386 15.82 16.34 7.25
N ARG A 387 15.95 15.27 6.45
CA ARG A 387 16.18 13.91 6.99
C ARG A 387 17.47 13.83 7.82
N ALA A 388 18.55 14.49 7.40
CA ALA A 388 19.79 14.53 8.16
C ALA A 388 19.58 15.23 9.51
N VAL A 389 18.86 16.35 9.55
CA VAL A 389 18.51 17.05 10.81
C VAL A 389 17.69 16.14 11.73
N LEU A 390 16.65 15.48 11.21
CA LEU A 390 15.83 14.56 12.00
C LEU A 390 16.66 13.40 12.55
N PHE A 391 17.48 12.77 11.71
CA PHE A 391 18.31 11.63 12.10
C PHE A 391 19.31 11.96 13.23
N HIS A 392 19.80 13.20 13.30
CA HIS A 392 20.70 13.64 14.35
C HIS A 392 19.97 14.20 15.59
N SER A 393 18.64 14.31 15.56
CA SER A 393 17.88 14.75 16.72
C SER A 393 17.84 13.68 17.81
N ASP A 394 17.95 14.10 19.09
CA ASP A 394 17.93 13.16 20.22
C ASP A 394 16.61 12.40 20.31
N GLN A 395 15.51 13.05 19.98
CA GLN A 395 14.18 12.44 19.95
C GLN A 395 14.06 11.33 18.91
N PHE A 396 14.54 11.58 17.68
CA PHE A 396 14.54 10.54 16.64
C PHE A 396 15.35 9.33 17.09
N ARG A 397 16.59 9.55 17.54
CA ARG A 397 17.50 8.48 17.99
C ARG A 397 16.97 7.70 19.19
N LYS A 398 16.31 8.40 20.13
CA LYS A 398 15.68 7.75 21.29
C LYS A 398 14.63 6.75 20.88
N PHE A 399 13.68 7.15 20.03
CA PHE A 399 12.57 6.30 19.64
C PHE A 399 12.89 5.34 18.46
N GLU A 400 13.88 5.65 17.63
CA GLU A 400 14.42 4.70 16.64
C GLU A 400 14.99 3.46 17.35
N LYS A 401 15.78 3.66 18.42
CA LYS A 401 16.29 2.55 19.25
C LYS A 401 15.18 1.70 19.84
N VAL A 402 14.04 2.29 20.20
CA VAL A 402 12.87 1.53 20.70
C VAL A 402 12.25 0.66 19.62
N ILE A 403 12.12 1.21 18.40
CA ILE A 403 11.58 0.43 17.24
C ILE A 403 12.55 -0.69 16.83
N GLU A 404 13.85 -0.47 16.99
CA GLU A 404 14.90 -1.45 16.70
C GLU A 404 15.18 -2.44 17.84
N ASP A 405 14.53 -2.25 19.01
CA ASP A 405 14.64 -3.17 20.15
C ASP A 405 13.79 -4.45 19.94
N VAL A 406 14.07 -5.10 18.81
CA VAL A 406 13.42 -6.32 18.32
C VAL A 406 14.11 -7.57 18.88
N PRO A 407 13.44 -8.74 18.89
CA PRO A 407 14.07 -9.99 19.32
C PRO A 407 15.39 -10.28 18.59
N SER A 408 16.47 -10.43 19.34
CA SER A 408 17.83 -10.64 18.81
C SER A 408 17.97 -11.89 17.95
N LEU A 409 17.05 -12.83 18.07
CA LEU A 409 16.98 -14.03 17.23
C LEU A 409 16.87 -13.71 15.73
N TYR A 410 16.29 -12.55 15.36
CA TYR A 410 16.17 -12.13 13.96
C TYR A 410 17.51 -11.78 13.33
N ALA A 411 18.42 -11.15 14.10
CA ALA A 411 19.77 -10.85 13.65
C ALA A 411 20.59 -12.12 13.38
N LEU A 412 20.21 -13.24 14.00
CA LEU A 412 20.83 -14.55 13.82
C LEU A 412 20.20 -15.34 12.65
N GLY A 413 19.25 -14.75 11.92
CA GLY A 413 18.52 -15.43 10.85
C GLY A 413 17.45 -16.43 11.34
N CYS A 414 17.17 -16.44 12.64
CA CYS A 414 16.18 -17.35 13.23
C CYS A 414 14.79 -16.72 13.11
N GLY A 415 13.82 -17.40 12.48
CA GLY A 415 12.44 -16.92 12.35
C GLY A 415 12.13 -16.10 11.09
N THR A 416 13.11 -15.87 10.21
CA THR A 416 12.94 -15.10 8.97
C THR A 416 12.84 -15.96 7.71
N HIS A 417 13.17 -17.25 7.79
CA HIS A 417 13.18 -18.16 6.63
C HIS A 417 11.84 -18.86 6.41
N ASP A 418 11.57 -19.24 5.16
CA ASP A 418 10.37 -19.99 4.76
C ASP A 418 10.39 -21.45 5.25
N ILE A 419 11.57 -21.99 5.47
CA ILE A 419 11.78 -23.31 6.08
C ILE A 419 12.13 -23.11 7.55
N PRO A 420 11.64 -23.97 8.49
CA PRO A 420 11.97 -23.85 9.90
C PRO A 420 13.48 -23.87 10.12
N SER A 421 14.05 -22.78 10.59
CA SER A 421 15.42 -22.73 11.08
C SER A 421 15.39 -23.13 12.56
N MET A 422 16.00 -24.27 12.90
CA MET A 422 16.21 -24.67 14.29
C MET A 422 17.46 -23.95 14.82
N CYS A 423 17.26 -22.89 15.59
CA CYS A 423 18.35 -22.26 16.32
C CYS A 423 18.34 -22.77 17.76
N SER A 424 19.51 -23.12 18.28
CA SER A 424 19.65 -23.66 19.63
C SER A 424 20.47 -22.71 20.50
N PHE A 425 20.02 -22.51 21.73
CA PHE A 425 20.61 -21.58 22.70
C PHE A 425 20.68 -22.24 24.09
N GLY A 426 21.42 -21.64 25.00
CA GLY A 426 21.64 -22.18 26.34
C GLY A 426 22.60 -23.36 26.35
N GLU A 427 22.38 -24.37 27.23
CA GLU A 427 23.22 -25.56 27.31
C GLU A 427 22.91 -26.53 26.18
N THR A 428 23.86 -26.73 25.26
CA THR A 428 23.67 -27.58 24.09
C THR A 428 24.35 -28.94 24.19
N SER A 429 25.32 -29.07 25.11
CA SER A 429 26.15 -30.28 25.22
C SER A 429 25.52 -31.34 26.11
N LYS A 430 25.06 -30.96 27.31
CA LYS A 430 24.42 -31.80 28.30
C LYS A 430 23.25 -31.08 28.96
N PRO A 431 22.20 -30.78 28.23
CA PRO A 431 21.06 -30.03 28.77
C PRO A 431 20.32 -30.89 29.80
N ILE A 432 19.87 -30.24 30.87
CA ILE A 432 18.96 -30.86 31.86
C ILE A 432 17.59 -31.10 31.21
N MET A 433 17.18 -30.17 30.31
CA MET A 433 15.89 -30.23 29.63
C MET A 433 16.01 -29.55 28.27
N THR A 434 15.30 -30.10 27.28
CA THR A 434 15.14 -29.49 25.96
C THR A 434 13.78 -28.79 25.88
N VAL A 435 13.81 -27.50 25.64
CA VAL A 435 12.63 -26.63 25.54
C VAL A 435 12.50 -26.08 24.12
N VAL A 436 11.32 -26.17 23.53
CA VAL A 436 11.04 -25.59 22.21
C VAL A 436 10.16 -24.34 22.37
N LEU A 437 10.59 -23.21 21.81
CA LEU A 437 9.75 -22.03 21.61
C LEU A 437 9.17 -22.07 20.20
N TYR A 438 7.85 -22.21 20.09
CA TYR A 438 7.14 -22.36 18.83
C TYR A 438 6.05 -21.31 18.65
N GLY A 439 6.04 -20.61 17.49
CA GLY A 439 4.99 -19.65 17.17
C GLY A 439 5.39 -18.56 16.17
N ASP A 440 4.69 -17.46 16.24
CA ASP A 440 4.88 -16.30 15.38
C ASP A 440 5.76 -15.19 16.02
N SER A 441 5.59 -13.92 15.63
CA SER A 441 6.31 -12.78 16.23
C SER A 441 5.97 -12.57 17.71
N HIS A 442 4.76 -12.96 18.15
CA HIS A 442 4.36 -12.87 19.56
C HIS A 442 5.02 -13.98 20.42
N ALA A 443 5.42 -15.10 19.81
CA ALA A 443 6.32 -16.03 20.49
C ALA A 443 7.76 -15.51 20.49
N ALA A 444 8.22 -14.88 19.42
CA ALA A 444 9.57 -14.36 19.31
C ALA A 444 9.92 -13.34 20.39
N GLN A 445 8.99 -12.50 20.84
CA GLN A 445 9.23 -11.52 21.91
C GLN A 445 9.60 -12.15 23.24
N TRP A 446 9.23 -13.40 23.49
CA TRP A 446 9.61 -14.19 24.69
C TRP A 446 11.00 -14.82 24.58
N PHE A 447 11.69 -14.64 23.44
CA PHE A 447 13.00 -15.26 23.22
C PHE A 447 14.04 -14.84 24.27
N ARG A 448 14.18 -13.52 24.54
CA ARG A 448 15.19 -13.01 25.49
C ARG A 448 14.97 -13.57 26.90
N PRO A 449 13.80 -13.42 27.54
CA PRO A 449 13.59 -13.98 28.85
C PRO A 449 13.75 -15.50 28.89
N LEU A 450 13.30 -16.22 27.87
CA LEU A 450 13.48 -17.67 27.80
C LEU A 450 14.93 -18.09 27.60
N LYS A 451 15.72 -17.34 26.87
CA LYS A 451 17.15 -17.56 26.74
C LYS A 451 17.87 -17.37 28.08
N GLU A 452 17.57 -16.29 28.80
CA GLU A 452 18.14 -16.02 30.14
C GLU A 452 17.78 -17.15 31.12
N ILE A 453 16.52 -17.62 31.11
CA ILE A 453 16.08 -18.76 31.92
C ILE A 453 16.80 -20.05 31.52
N ALA A 454 16.92 -20.33 30.22
CA ALA A 454 17.57 -21.52 29.70
C ALA A 454 19.06 -21.59 30.09
N GLU A 455 19.77 -20.45 30.01
CA GLU A 455 21.16 -20.34 30.44
C GLU A 455 21.29 -20.57 31.96
N ALA A 456 20.43 -19.96 32.77
CA ALA A 456 20.46 -20.10 34.23
C ALA A 456 20.07 -21.51 34.72
N GLN A 457 19.18 -22.18 33.99
CA GLN A 457 18.65 -23.50 34.36
C GLN A 457 19.35 -24.66 33.61
N HIS A 458 20.39 -24.41 32.84
CA HIS A 458 21.07 -25.40 31.99
C HIS A 458 20.13 -26.14 31.04
N TRP A 459 19.17 -25.41 30.45
CA TRP A 459 18.26 -25.93 29.44
C TRP A 459 18.82 -25.68 28.04
N LYS A 460 18.45 -26.54 27.11
CA LYS A 460 18.58 -26.28 25.67
C LYS A 460 17.30 -25.64 25.16
N LEU A 461 17.36 -24.38 24.75
CA LEU A 461 16.26 -23.68 24.10
C LEU A 461 16.39 -23.81 22.58
N VAL A 462 15.39 -24.39 21.94
CA VAL A 462 15.28 -24.48 20.48
C VAL A 462 14.17 -23.58 20.02
N THR A 463 14.44 -22.71 19.03
CA THR A 463 13.43 -21.79 18.50
C THR A 463 12.91 -22.26 17.13
N MET A 464 11.60 -22.28 16.97
CA MET A 464 10.88 -22.53 15.73
C MET A 464 9.87 -21.41 15.52
N ILE A 465 10.34 -20.30 14.98
CA ILE A 465 9.57 -19.06 14.82
C ILE A 465 9.37 -18.78 13.34
N LYS A 466 8.17 -18.30 12.99
CA LYS A 466 7.88 -17.70 11.69
C LYS A 466 7.01 -16.47 11.88
N VAL A 467 7.59 -15.30 11.64
CA VAL A 467 6.87 -14.00 11.74
C VAL A 467 5.61 -14.03 10.89
N GLY A 468 4.48 -13.65 11.51
CA GLY A 468 3.17 -13.56 10.87
C GLY A 468 2.52 -14.89 10.46
N CYS A 469 3.06 -16.05 10.87
CA CYS A 469 2.42 -17.34 10.74
C CYS A 469 1.93 -17.83 12.10
N SER A 470 0.64 -17.82 12.35
CA SER A 470 0.10 -18.44 13.56
C SER A 470 0.51 -19.90 13.63
N PRO A 471 0.94 -20.40 14.79
CA PRO A 471 1.17 -21.82 15.02
C PRO A 471 -0.14 -22.63 14.95
N MET A 472 -1.29 -21.97 15.16
CA MET A 472 -2.61 -22.58 14.96
C MET A 472 -2.87 -22.77 13.46
N ARG A 473 -3.61 -23.83 13.11
CA ARG A 473 -3.93 -24.15 11.70
C ARG A 473 -5.09 -23.30 11.19
N ILE A 474 -4.98 -21.99 11.36
CA ILE A 474 -5.95 -21.02 10.88
C ILE A 474 -5.59 -20.55 9.48
N GLU A 475 -6.60 -20.36 8.65
CA GLU A 475 -6.47 -19.58 7.42
C GLU A 475 -6.59 -18.11 7.77
N SER A 476 -5.65 -17.31 7.33
CA SER A 476 -5.61 -15.88 7.65
C SER A 476 -5.29 -15.05 6.44
N ASP A 477 -5.99 -13.93 6.31
CA ASP A 477 -5.83 -12.97 5.22
C ASP A 477 -4.79 -11.88 5.52
N ARG A 478 -3.99 -12.01 6.58
CA ARG A 478 -2.86 -11.09 6.84
C ARG A 478 -1.86 -11.05 5.68
N ARG A 479 -1.99 -11.96 4.73
CA ARG A 479 -1.09 -12.12 3.61
C ARG A 479 -1.88 -12.11 2.31
N GLU A 480 -1.68 -11.07 1.55
CA GLU A 480 -2.26 -10.86 0.23
C GLU A 480 -1.86 -11.93 -0.80
N ASN A 481 -1.02 -12.90 -0.37
CA ASN A 481 -0.44 -13.87 -1.29
C ASN A 481 -0.81 -15.32 -0.91
N PRO A 482 -1.54 -16.05 -1.77
CA PRO A 482 -1.81 -17.48 -1.59
C PRO A 482 -0.54 -18.31 -1.36
N ARG A 483 0.60 -17.88 -1.92
CA ARG A 483 1.90 -18.52 -1.72
C ARG A 483 2.38 -18.39 -0.27
N GLU A 484 2.13 -17.26 0.39
CA GLU A 484 2.52 -17.07 1.79
C GLU A 484 1.67 -17.94 2.74
N ASN A 485 0.39 -18.15 2.43
CA ASN A 485 -0.44 -19.12 3.16
C ASN A 485 0.09 -20.54 2.99
N ASN A 486 0.44 -20.93 1.75
CA ASN A 486 1.09 -22.23 1.49
C ASN A 486 2.44 -22.37 2.22
N ILE A 487 3.20 -21.29 2.34
CA ILE A 487 4.47 -21.26 3.08
C ILE A 487 4.20 -21.43 4.58
N CYS A 488 3.18 -20.80 5.16
CA CYS A 488 2.80 -21.00 6.55
C CYS A 488 2.37 -22.45 6.82
N ASP A 489 1.58 -23.05 5.93
CA ASP A 489 1.17 -24.45 6.05
C ASP A 489 2.36 -25.40 5.96
N LEU A 490 3.26 -25.16 5.01
CA LEU A 490 4.48 -25.92 4.88
C LEU A 490 5.37 -25.77 6.12
N TRP A 491 5.55 -24.52 6.60
CA TRP A 491 6.32 -24.24 7.81
C TRP A 491 5.73 -24.95 9.03
N ARG A 492 4.42 -24.88 9.27
CA ARG A 492 3.75 -25.59 10.35
C ARG A 492 3.99 -27.11 10.27
N LYS A 493 3.78 -27.69 9.09
CA LYS A 493 3.99 -29.12 8.85
C LYS A 493 5.42 -29.55 9.15
N LEU A 494 6.41 -28.80 8.64
CA LEU A 494 7.83 -29.09 8.85
C LEU A 494 8.25 -28.87 10.31
N SER A 495 7.75 -27.81 10.95
CA SER A 495 8.03 -27.54 12.37
C SER A 495 7.49 -28.65 13.27
N LEU A 496 6.25 -29.10 13.06
CA LEU A 496 5.65 -30.20 13.82
C LEU A 496 6.43 -31.49 13.65
N ALA A 497 6.86 -31.85 12.44
CA ALA A 497 7.69 -33.02 12.20
C ALA A 497 9.02 -32.94 12.96
N LYS A 498 9.68 -31.76 12.96
CA LYS A 498 10.93 -31.55 13.70
C LYS A 498 10.75 -31.54 15.20
N ILE A 499 9.63 -31.02 15.73
CA ILE A 499 9.29 -31.12 17.17
C ILE A 499 9.11 -32.59 17.59
N GLN A 500 8.44 -33.38 16.76
CA GLN A 500 8.27 -34.80 17.00
C GLN A 500 9.60 -35.56 16.99
N GLU A 501 10.50 -35.25 16.05
CA GLU A 501 11.85 -35.83 15.98
C GLU A 501 12.72 -35.45 17.19
N LEU A 502 12.59 -34.21 17.66
CA LEU A 502 13.40 -33.67 18.75
C LEU A 502 13.02 -34.22 20.12
N HIS A 503 11.79 -34.73 20.29
CA HIS A 503 11.23 -35.21 21.59
C HIS A 503 11.53 -34.23 22.74
N PRO A 504 11.09 -32.97 22.70
CA PRO A 504 11.42 -31.99 23.73
C PRO A 504 10.68 -32.31 25.03
N ASP A 505 11.28 -31.95 26.16
CA ASP A 505 10.64 -32.09 27.49
C ASP A 505 9.51 -31.06 27.66
N MET A 506 9.64 -29.89 27.07
CA MET A 506 8.66 -28.81 27.15
C MET A 506 8.53 -28.06 25.80
N ILE A 507 7.30 -27.77 25.45
CA ILE A 507 6.99 -26.87 24.32
C ILE A 507 6.31 -25.63 24.87
N ILE A 508 6.89 -24.45 24.55
CA ILE A 508 6.32 -23.15 24.89
C ILE A 508 5.74 -22.58 23.61
N LEU A 509 4.45 -22.28 23.62
CA LEU A 509 3.68 -21.78 22.50
C LEU A 509 3.17 -20.37 22.79
N SER A 510 3.24 -19.48 21.85
CA SER A 510 2.56 -18.18 21.88
C SER A 510 2.21 -17.74 20.46
N SER A 511 1.14 -16.97 20.32
CA SER A 511 0.65 -16.47 19.03
C SER A 511 -0.09 -15.18 19.22
N SER A 512 -0.06 -14.30 18.19
CA SER A 512 -1.00 -13.21 18.10
C SER A 512 -2.44 -13.73 18.08
N SER A 513 -3.31 -13.09 18.84
CA SER A 513 -4.76 -13.34 18.85
C SER A 513 -5.49 -12.65 17.67
N ARG A 514 -4.81 -11.77 16.94
CA ARG A 514 -5.38 -10.82 15.98
C ARG A 514 -5.14 -11.19 14.53
N TYR A 515 -5.51 -12.41 14.16
CA TYR A 515 -5.48 -12.84 12.77
C TYR A 515 -6.83 -12.56 12.10
N PRO A 516 -6.86 -11.83 10.97
CA PRO A 516 -8.10 -11.63 10.21
C PRO A 516 -8.47 -12.90 9.44
N PRO A 517 -9.78 -13.21 9.29
CA PRO A 517 -10.23 -14.31 8.46
C PRO A 517 -10.06 -14.02 6.97
N PRO A 518 -10.02 -15.06 6.13
CA PRO A 518 -10.02 -14.90 4.69
C PRO A 518 -11.18 -14.03 4.21
N GLY A 519 -10.89 -13.05 3.38
CA GLY A 519 -11.89 -12.17 2.82
C GLY A 519 -12.34 -11.00 3.69
N ASN A 520 -11.81 -10.88 4.91
CA ASN A 520 -12.12 -9.74 5.80
C ASN A 520 -10.86 -9.28 6.57
N PRO A 521 -10.01 -8.44 5.97
CA PRO A 521 -8.74 -8.03 6.57
C PRO A 521 -8.87 -7.17 7.84
N THR A 522 -10.06 -6.65 8.11
CA THR A 522 -10.37 -5.86 9.32
C THR A 522 -11.14 -6.65 10.37
N GLY A 523 -11.57 -7.86 10.04
CA GLY A 523 -12.29 -8.74 10.95
C GLY A 523 -11.37 -9.55 11.85
N LEU A 524 -11.98 -10.27 12.81
CA LEU A 524 -11.32 -11.30 13.59
C LEU A 524 -11.89 -12.67 13.22
N ILE A 525 -11.07 -13.71 13.33
CA ILE A 525 -11.52 -15.10 13.18
C ILE A 525 -12.59 -15.39 14.21
N SER A 526 -13.60 -16.19 13.86
CA SER A 526 -14.67 -16.52 14.80
C SER A 526 -14.11 -17.25 16.03
N LEU A 527 -14.64 -16.95 17.21
CA LEU A 527 -14.21 -17.58 18.47
C LEU A 527 -14.29 -19.11 18.42
N LEU A 528 -15.32 -19.63 17.76
CA LEU A 528 -15.50 -21.08 17.61
C LEU A 528 -14.38 -21.71 16.77
N GLU A 529 -14.03 -21.08 15.66
CA GLU A 529 -12.94 -21.54 14.80
C GLU A 529 -11.60 -21.42 15.52
N TRP A 530 -11.34 -20.32 16.21
CA TRP A 530 -10.13 -20.11 17.00
C TRP A 530 -9.98 -21.18 18.07
N GLU A 531 -11.03 -21.47 18.86
CA GLU A 531 -11.04 -22.53 19.88
C GLU A 531 -10.75 -23.90 19.27
N GLN A 532 -11.44 -24.24 18.18
CA GLN A 532 -11.24 -25.51 17.49
C GLN A 532 -9.81 -25.69 16.98
N LYS A 533 -9.27 -24.68 16.29
CA LYS A 533 -7.92 -24.74 15.71
C LYS A 533 -6.82 -24.71 16.76
N SER A 534 -7.03 -23.98 17.85
CA SER A 534 -6.15 -24.02 19.02
C SER A 534 -6.12 -25.41 19.63
N ARG A 535 -7.29 -26.01 19.83
CA ARG A 535 -7.40 -27.37 20.37
C ARG A 535 -6.73 -28.41 19.49
N GLU A 536 -6.97 -28.39 18.17
CA GLU A 536 -6.30 -29.27 17.20
C GLU A 536 -4.77 -29.18 17.33
N THR A 537 -4.24 -27.99 17.44
CA THR A 537 -2.80 -27.73 17.58
C THR A 537 -2.26 -28.20 18.91
N PHE A 538 -2.95 -27.91 20.01
CA PHE A 538 -2.53 -28.33 21.36
C PHE A 538 -2.52 -29.83 21.50
N VAL A 539 -3.54 -30.55 21.04
CA VAL A 539 -3.62 -32.00 21.03
C VAL A 539 -2.46 -32.61 20.25
N MET A 540 -2.15 -32.04 19.08
CA MET A 540 -1.09 -32.55 18.22
C MET A 540 0.30 -32.38 18.86
N LEU A 541 0.55 -31.27 19.56
CA LEU A 541 1.81 -30.99 20.25
C LEU A 541 1.94 -31.79 21.55
N ALA A 542 0.85 -32.04 22.28
CA ALA A 542 0.83 -32.81 23.51
C ALA A 542 0.90 -34.33 23.29
N GLY A 543 0.59 -34.80 22.06
CA GLY A 543 0.46 -36.23 21.74
C GLY A 543 1.74 -37.08 21.93
N SER A 544 2.90 -36.44 22.11
CA SER A 544 4.20 -37.08 22.39
C SER A 544 4.51 -37.18 23.90
N GLY A 545 3.57 -36.85 24.79
CA GLY A 545 3.82 -36.79 26.23
C GLY A 545 4.54 -35.52 26.71
N ASN A 546 4.74 -34.57 25.84
CA ASN A 546 5.44 -33.32 26.12
C ASN A 546 4.67 -32.45 27.12
N SER A 547 5.39 -31.71 27.94
CA SER A 547 4.79 -30.63 28.74
C SER A 547 4.52 -29.40 27.85
N LEU A 548 3.24 -29.05 27.70
CA LEU A 548 2.84 -27.92 26.86
C LEU A 548 2.54 -26.66 27.70
N ARG A 549 3.15 -25.57 27.38
CA ARG A 549 2.93 -24.24 27.97
C ARG A 549 2.43 -23.30 26.91
N PHE A 550 1.27 -22.68 27.13
CA PHE A 550 0.76 -21.64 26.24
C PHE A 550 0.83 -20.28 26.93
N ILE A 551 1.63 -19.36 26.38
CA ILE A 551 1.70 -17.99 26.88
C ILE A 551 0.61 -17.19 26.17
N ARG A 552 -0.29 -16.61 26.97
CA ARG A 552 -1.30 -15.67 26.51
C ARG A 552 -0.69 -14.57 25.64
N ASP A 553 -1.42 -14.15 24.63
CA ASP A 553 -1.02 -13.00 23.82
C ASP A 553 -0.84 -11.72 24.66
N THR A 554 0.09 -10.89 24.24
CA THR A 554 0.40 -9.63 24.95
C THR A 554 -0.73 -8.62 24.81
N PRO A 555 -0.90 -7.76 25.83
CA PRO A 555 -1.83 -6.64 25.69
C PRO A 555 -1.40 -5.69 24.58
N HIS A 556 -2.32 -4.86 24.10
CA HIS A 556 -2.08 -3.95 23.00
C HIS A 556 -2.58 -2.52 23.28
N PHE A 557 -2.03 -1.59 22.53
CA PHE A 557 -2.53 -0.23 22.38
C PHE A 557 -3.22 -0.04 21.03
N ASP A 558 -4.20 0.87 20.95
CA ASP A 558 -4.82 1.27 19.69
C ASP A 558 -3.94 2.22 18.86
N TYR A 559 -2.75 2.53 19.35
CA TYR A 559 -1.79 3.42 18.71
C TYR A 559 -0.37 2.83 18.74
N ASN A 560 0.47 3.28 17.82
CA ASN A 560 1.90 2.92 17.80
C ASN A 560 2.62 3.68 18.92
N VAL A 561 3.06 2.97 19.95
CA VAL A 561 3.61 3.55 21.20
C VAL A 561 4.83 4.45 20.97
N PRO A 562 5.90 4.02 20.27
CA PRO A 562 7.05 4.90 20.01
C PRO A 562 6.68 6.15 19.20
N SER A 563 5.83 6.00 18.19
CA SER A 563 5.41 7.15 17.38
C SER A 563 4.58 8.15 18.17
N CYS A 564 3.69 7.66 19.03
CA CYS A 564 2.88 8.50 19.91
C CYS A 564 3.77 9.27 20.92
N LEU A 565 4.64 8.56 21.65
CA LEU A 565 5.54 9.18 22.62
C LEU A 565 6.50 10.18 21.96
N ALA A 566 7.03 9.84 20.78
CA ALA A 566 7.86 10.76 20.00
C ALA A 566 7.09 12.02 19.59
N GLN A 567 5.82 11.92 19.28
CA GLN A 567 4.97 13.06 18.94
C GLN A 567 4.61 13.88 20.14
N GLN A 568 4.31 13.24 21.27
CA GLN A 568 4.07 13.93 22.54
C GLN A 568 5.28 14.77 22.96
N GLU A 569 6.49 14.22 22.86
CA GLU A 569 7.73 14.96 23.15
C GLU A 569 8.03 16.06 22.12
N TRP A 570 7.61 15.86 20.83
CA TRP A 570 7.88 16.80 19.75
C TRP A 570 7.03 18.07 19.82
N ASN A 571 5.72 17.92 19.94
CA ASN A 571 4.78 19.04 19.82
C ASN A 571 3.68 19.07 20.89
N GLY A 572 3.64 18.11 21.81
CA GLY A 572 2.66 18.05 22.90
C GLY A 572 1.22 17.71 22.46
N HIS A 573 0.97 17.46 21.18
CA HIS A 573 -0.39 17.23 20.67
C HIS A 573 -0.88 15.79 20.86
N ALA A 574 0.01 14.81 20.95
CA ALA A 574 -0.37 13.43 21.17
C ALA A 574 -0.65 13.18 22.67
N GLN A 575 -1.73 12.48 22.95
CA GLN A 575 -2.07 11.99 24.28
C GLN A 575 -1.81 10.48 24.33
N CYS A 576 -0.61 10.09 24.73
CA CYS A 576 -0.18 8.70 24.87
C CYS A 576 -0.54 8.18 26.26
N GLY A 577 -1.83 8.18 26.56
CA GLY A 577 -2.35 7.72 27.85
C GLY A 577 -2.32 6.21 28.00
N PRO A 578 -2.49 5.71 29.25
CA PRO A 578 -2.56 4.29 29.52
C PRO A 578 -3.80 3.67 28.86
N SER A 579 -3.69 2.40 28.49
CA SER A 579 -4.85 1.57 28.14
C SER A 579 -5.31 0.79 29.38
N PHE A 580 -6.57 0.42 29.43
CA PHE A 580 -7.13 -0.37 30.52
C PHE A 580 -7.21 -1.84 30.13
N ARG A 581 -7.15 -2.76 31.11
CA ARG A 581 -7.21 -4.22 30.89
C ARG A 581 -8.39 -4.63 30.00
N SER A 582 -9.57 -4.06 30.25
CA SER A 582 -10.79 -4.34 29.49
C SER A 582 -10.69 -4.01 28.01
N LYS A 583 -9.80 -3.10 27.64
CA LYS A 583 -9.58 -2.66 26.25
C LYS A 583 -8.31 -3.26 25.63
N ALA A 584 -7.28 -3.46 26.45
CA ALA A 584 -5.97 -3.92 26.00
C ALA A 584 -5.86 -5.44 25.87
N LEU A 585 -6.81 -6.20 26.40
CA LEU A 585 -6.81 -7.66 26.39
C LEU A 585 -8.05 -8.21 25.72
N ASP A 586 -7.86 -9.19 24.82
CA ASP A 586 -8.92 -9.91 24.13
C ASP A 586 -9.41 -11.09 25.00
N TYR A 587 -10.33 -10.82 25.95
CA TYR A 587 -10.82 -11.82 26.92
C TYR A 587 -11.55 -12.99 26.28
N ASP A 588 -12.35 -12.72 25.23
CA ASP A 588 -13.11 -13.77 24.55
C ASP A 588 -12.19 -14.79 23.86
N ILE A 589 -11.11 -14.31 23.27
CA ILE A 589 -10.06 -15.16 22.67
C ILE A 589 -9.34 -15.95 23.77
N TYR A 590 -8.99 -15.29 24.88
CA TYR A 590 -8.37 -15.93 26.02
C TYR A 590 -9.21 -17.08 26.57
N ASP A 591 -10.50 -16.87 26.77
CA ASP A 591 -11.42 -17.90 27.25
C ASP A 591 -11.54 -19.07 26.27
N ALA A 592 -11.51 -18.79 24.96
CA ALA A 592 -11.50 -19.82 23.93
C ALA A 592 -10.22 -20.68 23.99
N GLU A 593 -9.06 -20.06 24.20
CA GLU A 593 -7.77 -20.76 24.36
C GLU A 593 -7.71 -21.61 25.63
N VAL A 594 -8.21 -21.09 26.75
CA VAL A 594 -8.33 -21.85 28.01
C VAL A 594 -9.23 -23.07 27.83
N ARG A 595 -10.40 -22.92 27.18
CA ARG A 595 -11.28 -24.06 26.88
C ARG A 595 -10.62 -25.05 25.93
N ALA A 596 -9.85 -24.57 24.95
CA ALA A 596 -9.10 -25.43 24.02
C ALA A 596 -8.09 -26.34 24.74
N GLY A 597 -7.43 -25.85 25.79
CA GLY A 597 -6.43 -26.57 26.57
C GLY A 597 -6.97 -27.37 27.75
N ALA A 598 -8.20 -27.14 28.23
CA ALA A 598 -8.73 -27.59 29.50
C ALA A 598 -8.73 -29.14 29.75
N ARG A 599 -8.69 -29.96 28.67
CA ARG A 599 -8.74 -31.42 28.77
C ARG A 599 -7.46 -32.11 28.27
N ILE A 600 -6.38 -31.33 28.12
CA ILE A 600 -5.10 -31.85 27.63
C ILE A 600 -4.18 -32.11 28.82
N ALA A 601 -3.70 -33.33 28.92
CA ALA A 601 -2.74 -33.70 29.96
C ALA A 601 -1.43 -32.87 29.80
N ASN A 602 -0.84 -32.49 30.92
CA ASN A 602 0.40 -31.68 30.97
C ASN A 602 0.34 -30.31 30.26
N PHE A 603 -0.87 -29.80 30.02
CA PHE A 603 -1.08 -28.44 29.51
C PHE A 603 -1.13 -27.43 30.67
N LYS A 604 -0.41 -26.34 30.54
CA LYS A 604 -0.50 -25.19 31.45
C LYS A 604 -0.61 -23.89 30.68
N PHE A 605 -1.60 -23.10 31.05
CA PHE A 605 -1.78 -21.74 30.55
C PHE A 605 -0.92 -20.76 31.36
N ILE A 606 -0.25 -19.84 30.71
CA ILE A 606 0.61 -18.81 31.32
C ILE A 606 0.05 -17.44 30.97
N ASP A 607 -0.35 -16.70 31.98
CA ASP A 607 -0.81 -15.31 31.84
C ASP A 607 0.22 -14.36 32.46
N MET A 608 0.88 -13.57 31.61
CA MET A 608 1.87 -12.61 32.03
C MET A 608 1.28 -11.21 32.26
N SER A 609 -0.03 -11.04 32.13
CA SER A 609 -0.70 -9.75 32.22
C SER A 609 -0.39 -9.01 33.51
N ASP A 610 -0.40 -9.69 34.67
CA ASP A 610 -0.13 -9.07 35.97
C ASP A 610 1.30 -8.52 36.11
N ALA A 611 2.24 -9.10 35.37
CA ALA A 611 3.62 -8.58 35.34
C ALA A 611 3.80 -7.39 34.39
N ILE A 612 2.89 -7.24 33.42
CA ILE A 612 2.94 -6.17 32.41
C ILE A 612 2.15 -4.93 32.86
N PHE A 613 0.95 -5.14 33.40
CA PHE A 613 0.09 -4.06 33.88
C PHE A 613 0.60 -3.45 35.20
N ASP A 614 0.12 -2.26 35.48
CA ASP A 614 0.19 -1.62 36.80
C ASP A 614 -1.25 -1.50 37.34
N GLY A 615 -1.65 -2.48 38.16
CA GLY A 615 -3.05 -2.63 38.53
C GLY A 615 -3.93 -2.93 37.31
N ASP A 616 -4.83 -2.00 36.96
CA ASP A 616 -5.72 -2.10 35.80
C ASP A 616 -5.20 -1.33 34.56
N LYS A 617 -4.05 -0.63 34.70
CA LYS A 617 -3.50 0.24 33.67
C LYS A 617 -2.31 -0.37 32.96
N LEU A 618 -2.33 -0.29 31.63
CA LEU A 618 -1.19 -0.56 30.78
C LEU A 618 -0.52 0.78 30.44
N GLU A 619 0.60 1.06 31.07
CA GLU A 619 1.37 2.27 30.80
C GLU A 619 2.23 2.08 29.54
N PRO A 620 2.40 3.10 28.68
CA PRO A 620 3.24 2.99 27.48
C PRO A 620 4.74 2.90 27.81
N GLN A 621 5.14 3.36 29.01
CA GLN A 621 6.50 3.29 29.54
C GLN A 621 6.50 3.13 31.05
N LYS A 622 7.48 2.39 31.59
CA LYS A 622 7.74 2.23 33.04
C LYS A 622 9.21 2.50 33.33
N ASN A 623 9.51 3.33 34.33
CA ASN A 623 10.87 3.65 34.75
C ASN A 623 11.82 4.06 33.61
N GLY A 624 11.30 4.82 32.64
CA GLY A 624 12.06 5.25 31.46
C GLY A 624 12.23 4.20 30.37
N VAL A 625 11.72 2.99 30.54
CA VAL A 625 11.71 1.94 29.53
C VAL A 625 10.36 1.97 28.80
N VAL A 626 10.39 2.08 27.47
CA VAL A 626 9.20 1.94 26.62
C VAL A 626 8.86 0.47 26.48
N LEU A 627 7.60 0.12 26.76
CA LEU A 627 7.19 -1.28 26.87
C LEU A 627 7.02 -1.95 25.50
N PHE A 628 6.58 -1.22 24.48
CA PHE A 628 6.23 -1.74 23.17
C PHE A 628 7.05 -1.08 22.07
N MET A 629 7.49 -1.88 21.08
CA MET A 629 8.19 -1.37 19.88
C MET A 629 7.22 -0.92 18.77
N ASP A 630 5.95 -1.24 18.93
CA ASP A 630 4.85 -0.80 18.07
C ASP A 630 3.54 -0.67 18.88
N GLY A 631 2.42 -1.29 18.48
CA GLY A 631 1.15 -1.27 19.21
C GLY A 631 0.90 -2.52 20.06
N ASP A 632 1.57 -3.65 19.74
CA ASP A 632 1.26 -4.97 20.33
C ASP A 632 2.48 -5.88 20.56
N HIS A 633 3.68 -5.50 20.10
CA HIS A 633 4.90 -6.25 20.38
C HIS A 633 5.72 -5.58 21.49
N LEU A 634 6.11 -6.35 22.48
CA LEU A 634 7.02 -5.88 23.55
C LEU A 634 8.42 -5.57 23.00
N THR A 635 9.06 -4.55 23.56
CA THR A 635 10.49 -4.35 23.35
C THR A 635 11.28 -5.50 23.96
N GLN A 636 12.39 -5.89 23.34
CA GLN A 636 13.26 -6.95 23.87
C GLN A 636 13.79 -6.60 25.27
N THR A 637 14.06 -5.31 25.53
CA THR A 637 14.50 -4.80 26.82
C THR A 637 13.44 -5.02 27.90
N PHE A 638 12.19 -4.67 27.64
CA PHE A 638 11.12 -4.87 28.61
C PHE A 638 10.78 -6.37 28.77
N ALA A 639 10.69 -7.12 27.69
CA ALA A 639 10.47 -8.56 27.76
C ALA A 639 11.53 -9.28 28.62
N GLY A 640 12.81 -8.89 28.50
CA GLY A 640 13.89 -9.40 29.35
C GLY A 640 13.64 -9.17 30.85
N SER A 641 13.10 -8.01 31.23
CA SER A 641 12.79 -7.72 32.64
C SER A 641 11.70 -8.65 33.24
N LEU A 642 10.94 -9.34 32.40
CA LEU A 642 9.90 -10.28 32.80
C LEU A 642 10.44 -11.73 33.05
N ALA A 643 11.74 -11.97 32.87
CA ALA A 643 12.34 -13.32 32.97
C ALA A 643 12.03 -14.00 34.31
N GLY A 644 12.18 -13.31 35.44
CA GLY A 644 11.89 -13.87 36.77
C GLY A 644 10.41 -14.24 36.95
N ALA A 645 9.49 -13.39 36.51
CA ALA A 645 8.06 -13.67 36.56
C ALA A 645 7.67 -14.84 35.66
N LEU A 646 8.24 -14.90 34.45
CA LEU A 646 8.02 -16.01 33.51
C LEU A 646 8.57 -17.33 34.08
N GLN A 647 9.76 -17.32 34.68
CA GLN A 647 10.36 -18.50 35.28
C GLN A 647 9.48 -19.08 36.38
N LYS A 648 8.95 -18.27 37.30
CA LYS A 648 8.02 -18.70 38.34
C LYS A 648 6.79 -19.40 37.75
N GLN A 649 6.22 -18.85 36.70
CA GLN A 649 5.06 -19.46 36.04
C GLN A 649 5.42 -20.75 35.30
N LEU A 650 6.59 -20.85 34.68
CA LEU A 650 7.04 -22.06 33.98
C LEU A 650 7.32 -23.22 34.94
N THR A 651 8.07 -22.97 36.02
CA THR A 651 8.53 -24.01 36.96
C THR A 651 7.56 -24.29 38.08
N GLY A 652 6.61 -23.42 38.37
CA GLY A 652 5.67 -23.54 39.48
C GLY A 652 6.33 -23.36 40.87
N ALA A 653 7.56 -22.85 40.94
CA ALA A 653 8.22 -22.56 42.20
C ALA A 653 7.56 -21.34 42.88
N SER A 654 6.96 -21.55 44.05
CA SER A 654 6.64 -20.50 45.02
C SER A 654 7.95 -20.00 45.65
N ASP A 655 8.04 -18.70 45.93
CA ASP A 655 9.16 -18.12 46.67
C ASP A 655 9.47 -18.80 47.95
#